data_351509e8c10a00c77debff98fc73f595
#
_entry.id   351509e8c10a00c77debff98fc73f595
#
_cell.length_a   1.000
_cell.length_b   1.000
_cell.length_c   1.000
_cell.angle_alpha   90.00
_cell.angle_beta   90.00
_cell.angle_gamma   90.00
#
_symmetry.space_group_name_H-M   'P 1'
#
loop_
_entity.id
_entity.type
_entity.pdbx_description
1 polymer ?
#
loop_
_entity_poly.entity_id
_entity_poly.type
_entity_poly.pdbx_seq_one_letter_code
_entity_poly.pdbx_strand_id
1 'polypeptide(L)'
;MDRLELGILGPLELRLGGATVPVDGVKPRQLLATLALHHGRTVSVDHLVEVLWPQEAPRSALANVQTYVSSLRALLGEHRLRRLPPGYRLELAEAELDALSFERHARGTDRPAIEQALRLWRGEPVENLPSSPLWSGEVSRLVELRRAARQQRARLCIEAGRPDEALEELRQLVAEDPLGEQAWLLLVTALRDAGQRAEALSAYAVARRTLTAELGVEPGEPLRRVHRTLLVEHGTSADTQRLDGAAAVVLRGLARLGATAVPAWVPAALLDRRDATEVIEALDRGRLLRPAGPDRLGRPRYGMPVLVGLLAPDLPGDGIEAALSRVLGGYLMLAERAGAGLPPQVFGPGLTVAARWPVPDADELTRDPIAWFAAERDGLLGAVAAAAATGLDDLAWELAHAMVAWFDLGGHTAEWEQTHRAALAACRAAGNPLGEAVTLRGLGQLHLYRDDYAHAGEAFSRSRLLFARLGNLHGLAAALAGLGTVHRVRDEFDEAYDCYEQALAAYTELAHRHGEAYAQGALGMVCLARGELAMAQHHFTAGLTIAEEIGDEHRTALLTRQLGLTRLRRGELSDARASLTSALDRFAGLGDSHCAAYCLTDLAGLEAPESAVDRLTTALEIFERIGDRRAQAQTAHRLGELHRGDGRHGLSDAYLAEARRLRATVDLS
;
A
#
# COMPACT_ATOMS: atom_id res chain seq x y z
N MET A 1 -32.61 15.67 -50.91
CA MET A 1 -32.81 15.31 -49.50
C MET A 1 -31.53 15.74 -48.78
N ASP A 2 -31.64 16.52 -47.75
CA ASP A 2 -30.48 16.98 -47.00
C ASP A 2 -29.74 15.78 -46.43
N ARG A 3 -28.39 15.77 -46.53
CA ARG A 3 -27.53 14.72 -46.04
C ARG A 3 -27.67 14.60 -44.52
N LEU A 4 -28.16 13.45 -44.05
CA LEU A 4 -28.27 13.14 -42.62
C LEU A 4 -26.96 12.56 -42.11
N GLU A 5 -26.51 13.02 -40.94
CA GLU A 5 -25.37 12.47 -40.22
C GLU A 5 -25.75 12.34 -38.74
N LEU A 6 -25.68 11.11 -38.21
CA LEU A 6 -25.90 10.79 -36.80
C LEU A 6 -24.59 10.34 -36.20
N GLY A 7 -24.15 11.04 -35.17
CA GLY A 7 -22.94 10.74 -34.43
C GLY A 7 -23.25 10.13 -33.07
N ILE A 8 -22.66 8.94 -32.77
CA ILE A 8 -22.73 8.27 -31.49
C ILE A 8 -21.35 7.90 -30.92
N LEU A 9 -20.27 8.09 -31.70
CA LEU A 9 -18.90 7.86 -31.24
C LEU A 9 -18.34 9.08 -30.51
N GLY A 10 -19.00 9.48 -29.47
CA GLY A 10 -18.82 10.67 -28.64
C GLY A 10 -20.17 11.19 -28.22
N PRO A 11 -20.33 12.50 -27.96
CA PRO A 11 -21.65 13.10 -27.70
C PRO A 11 -22.64 12.78 -28.81
N LEU A 12 -23.87 12.38 -28.45
CA LEU A 12 -24.94 12.18 -29.44
C LEU A 12 -25.20 13.50 -30.21
N GLU A 13 -25.03 13.47 -31.50
CA GLU A 13 -25.19 14.62 -32.38
C GLU A 13 -25.98 14.22 -33.65
N LEU A 14 -26.97 15.02 -34.03
CA LEU A 14 -27.71 14.87 -35.29
C LEU A 14 -27.46 16.10 -36.18
N ARG A 15 -27.06 15.85 -37.43
CA ARG A 15 -26.84 16.89 -38.44
C ARG A 15 -27.70 16.64 -39.68
N LEU A 16 -28.28 17.70 -40.23
CA LEU A 16 -29.02 17.69 -41.48
C LEU A 16 -28.44 18.77 -42.40
N GLY A 17 -27.99 18.38 -43.59
CA GLY A 17 -27.37 19.31 -44.53
C GLY A 17 -26.12 20.01 -43.97
N GLY A 18 -25.40 19.39 -43.01
CA GLY A 18 -24.22 19.92 -42.32
C GLY A 18 -24.51 20.81 -41.10
N ALA A 19 -25.75 21.17 -40.84
CA ALA A 19 -26.17 21.94 -39.66
C ALA A 19 -26.59 21.02 -38.53
N THR A 20 -26.13 21.29 -37.28
CA THR A 20 -26.57 20.55 -36.09
C THR A 20 -28.04 20.84 -35.79
N VAL A 21 -28.84 19.78 -35.66
CA VAL A 21 -30.24 19.86 -35.33
C VAL A 21 -30.47 19.34 -33.92
N PRO A 22 -31.05 20.15 -33.02
CA PRO A 22 -31.31 19.70 -31.66
C PRO A 22 -32.39 18.62 -31.64
N VAL A 23 -32.17 17.58 -30.87
CA VAL A 23 -33.19 16.61 -30.47
C VAL A 23 -33.65 17.00 -29.07
N ASP A 24 -34.84 17.55 -28.98
CA ASP A 24 -35.37 18.12 -27.73
C ASP A 24 -35.73 17.03 -26.71
N GLY A 25 -35.23 17.24 -25.49
CA GLY A 25 -35.50 16.38 -24.34
C GLY A 25 -34.54 15.18 -24.20
N VAL A 26 -34.30 14.78 -22.96
CA VAL A 26 -33.38 13.67 -22.62
C VAL A 26 -33.94 12.34 -23.12
N LYS A 27 -35.25 12.07 -22.96
CA LYS A 27 -35.86 10.79 -23.33
C LYS A 27 -35.88 10.50 -24.84
N PRO A 28 -36.25 11.45 -25.72
CA PRO A 28 -36.09 11.27 -27.16
C PRO A 28 -34.64 11.04 -27.59
N ARG A 29 -33.67 11.71 -26.94
CA ARG A 29 -32.24 11.49 -27.18
C ARG A 29 -31.79 10.10 -26.77
N GLN A 30 -32.20 9.61 -25.58
CA GLN A 30 -31.92 8.24 -25.12
C GLN A 30 -32.57 7.20 -26.07
N LEU A 31 -33.78 7.43 -26.54
CA LEU A 31 -34.44 6.56 -27.52
C LEU A 31 -33.66 6.51 -28.84
N LEU A 32 -33.21 7.65 -29.37
CA LEU A 32 -32.44 7.73 -30.60
C LEU A 32 -31.07 7.01 -30.42
N ALA A 33 -30.38 7.22 -29.31
CA ALA A 33 -29.14 6.55 -28.99
C ALA A 33 -29.31 5.03 -28.93
N THR A 34 -30.36 4.54 -28.26
CA THR A 34 -30.67 3.11 -28.18
C THR A 34 -30.88 2.50 -29.55
N LEU A 35 -31.67 3.15 -30.41
CA LEU A 35 -31.93 2.67 -31.76
C LEU A 35 -30.68 2.72 -32.65
N ALA A 36 -29.83 3.74 -32.48
CA ALA A 36 -28.56 3.86 -33.22
C ALA A 36 -27.52 2.82 -32.81
N LEU A 37 -27.36 2.56 -31.51
CA LEU A 37 -26.52 1.50 -31.00
C LEU A 37 -26.96 0.11 -31.50
N HIS A 38 -28.26 -0.11 -31.66
CA HIS A 38 -28.83 -1.34 -32.18
C HIS A 38 -29.21 -1.24 -33.67
N HIS A 39 -28.53 -0.39 -34.42
CA HIS A 39 -28.82 -0.14 -35.84
C HIS A 39 -29.06 -1.45 -36.61
N GLY A 40 -30.08 -1.42 -37.52
CA GLY A 40 -30.46 -2.56 -38.36
C GLY A 40 -31.18 -3.69 -37.63
N ARG A 41 -31.26 -3.66 -36.29
CA ARG A 41 -32.01 -4.62 -35.47
C ARG A 41 -33.31 -4.02 -34.99
N THR A 42 -34.31 -4.89 -34.77
CA THR A 42 -35.58 -4.45 -34.15
C THR A 42 -35.42 -4.41 -32.64
N VAL A 43 -35.56 -3.24 -32.04
CA VAL A 43 -35.57 -3.05 -30.60
C VAL A 43 -37.01 -3.11 -30.12
N SER A 44 -37.30 -4.02 -29.18
CA SER A 44 -38.68 -4.16 -28.66
C SER A 44 -39.12 -2.92 -27.88
N VAL A 45 -40.44 -2.69 -27.84
CA VAL A 45 -40.98 -1.57 -27.06
C VAL A 45 -40.67 -1.72 -25.59
N ASP A 46 -40.70 -2.95 -25.07
CA ASP A 46 -40.37 -3.23 -23.65
C ASP A 46 -38.94 -2.84 -23.34
N HIS A 47 -37.97 -3.20 -24.20
CA HIS A 47 -36.56 -2.80 -24.05
C HIS A 47 -36.39 -1.27 -24.09
N LEU A 48 -37.12 -0.58 -24.99
CA LEU A 48 -37.12 0.88 -25.04
C LEU A 48 -37.67 1.51 -23.77
N VAL A 49 -38.75 0.95 -23.21
CA VAL A 49 -39.33 1.39 -21.94
C VAL A 49 -38.34 1.20 -20.80
N GLU A 50 -37.69 0.04 -20.73
CA GLU A 50 -36.68 -0.27 -19.70
C GLU A 50 -35.47 0.67 -19.75
N VAL A 51 -34.94 1.00 -20.93
CA VAL A 51 -33.90 2.00 -21.09
C VAL A 51 -34.34 3.39 -20.64
N LEU A 52 -35.55 3.78 -21.02
CA LEU A 52 -36.07 5.12 -20.73
C LEU A 52 -36.46 5.30 -19.26
N TRP A 53 -36.97 4.27 -18.60
CA TRP A 53 -37.41 4.28 -17.20
C TRP A 53 -36.88 3.09 -16.42
N PRO A 54 -35.59 3.11 -16.02
CA PRO A 54 -34.93 1.94 -15.40
C PRO A 54 -35.44 1.61 -13.98
N GLN A 55 -36.18 2.51 -13.32
CA GLN A 55 -36.72 2.26 -11.98
C GLN A 55 -38.23 1.93 -12.05
N GLU A 56 -39.06 2.86 -12.53
CA GLU A 56 -40.51 2.67 -12.62
C GLU A 56 -41.05 3.35 -13.88
N ALA A 57 -41.68 2.57 -14.72
CA ALA A 57 -42.30 3.08 -15.95
C ALA A 57 -43.67 3.72 -15.66
N PRO A 58 -43.92 4.94 -16.12
CA PRO A 58 -45.23 5.57 -15.96
C PRO A 58 -46.31 4.80 -16.74
N ARG A 59 -47.55 4.89 -16.31
CA ARG A 59 -48.68 4.24 -17.00
C ARG A 59 -48.80 4.67 -18.47
N SER A 60 -48.30 5.86 -18.79
CA SER A 60 -48.26 6.41 -20.16
C SER A 60 -47.00 6.04 -20.95
N ALA A 61 -46.13 5.14 -20.47
CA ALA A 61 -44.83 4.84 -21.08
C ALA A 61 -44.94 4.49 -22.58
N LEU A 62 -45.89 3.64 -22.95
CA LEU A 62 -46.11 3.24 -24.34
C LEU A 62 -46.53 4.43 -25.22
N ALA A 63 -47.45 5.29 -24.74
CA ALA A 63 -47.88 6.49 -25.45
C ALA A 63 -46.73 7.50 -25.59
N ASN A 64 -45.88 7.63 -24.55
CA ASN A 64 -44.72 8.49 -24.58
C ASN A 64 -43.66 7.99 -25.60
N VAL A 65 -43.39 6.69 -25.66
CA VAL A 65 -42.51 6.11 -26.69
C VAL A 65 -43.03 6.40 -28.09
N GLN A 66 -44.36 6.24 -28.33
CA GLN A 66 -44.96 6.56 -29.62
C GLN A 66 -44.82 8.05 -29.99
N THR A 67 -44.98 8.94 -29.01
CA THR A 67 -44.80 10.39 -29.20
C THR A 67 -43.35 10.71 -29.56
N TYR A 68 -42.39 10.13 -28.84
CA TYR A 68 -40.96 10.33 -29.12
C TYR A 68 -40.56 9.78 -30.48
N VAL A 69 -41.09 8.61 -30.87
CA VAL A 69 -40.88 8.03 -32.20
C VAL A 69 -41.45 8.96 -33.28
N SER A 70 -42.65 9.54 -33.07
CA SER A 70 -43.24 10.50 -34.02
C SER A 70 -42.36 11.74 -34.19
N SER A 71 -41.85 12.31 -33.09
CA SER A 71 -40.93 13.44 -33.14
C SER A 71 -39.65 13.10 -33.89
N LEU A 72 -39.07 11.93 -33.62
CA LEU A 72 -37.85 11.47 -34.30
C LEU A 72 -38.13 11.19 -35.80
N ARG A 73 -39.28 10.67 -36.17
CA ARG A 73 -39.64 10.47 -37.56
C ARG A 73 -39.74 11.79 -38.35
N ALA A 74 -40.23 12.85 -37.71
CA ALA A 74 -40.27 14.17 -38.32
C ALA A 74 -38.88 14.69 -38.66
N LEU A 75 -37.83 14.31 -37.86
CA LEU A 75 -36.42 14.68 -38.09
C LEU A 75 -35.71 13.74 -39.07
N LEU A 76 -35.91 12.42 -38.91
CA LEU A 76 -35.14 11.39 -39.64
C LEU A 76 -35.82 10.93 -40.93
N GLY A 77 -37.14 11.07 -41.02
CA GLY A 77 -37.98 10.48 -42.07
C GLY A 77 -38.54 9.10 -41.65
N GLU A 78 -39.80 8.84 -42.09
CA GLU A 78 -40.51 7.58 -41.75
C GLU A 78 -39.80 6.33 -42.30
N HIS A 79 -39.14 6.45 -43.43
CA HIS A 79 -38.44 5.34 -44.08
C HIS A 79 -37.21 4.85 -43.28
N ARG A 80 -36.61 5.73 -42.48
CA ARG A 80 -35.44 5.37 -41.63
C ARG A 80 -35.85 4.77 -40.27
N LEU A 81 -36.98 5.25 -39.69
CA LEU A 81 -37.45 4.74 -38.39
C LEU A 81 -38.76 3.98 -38.57
N ARG A 82 -38.65 2.68 -38.81
CA ARG A 82 -39.77 1.80 -39.16
C ARG A 82 -40.33 1.11 -37.91
N ARG A 83 -41.66 0.91 -37.90
CA ARG A 83 -42.31 0.05 -36.92
C ARG A 83 -42.33 -1.38 -37.44
N LEU A 84 -41.68 -2.28 -36.70
CA LEU A 84 -41.63 -3.70 -36.97
C LEU A 84 -41.91 -4.44 -35.66
N PRO A 85 -43.01 -5.19 -35.54
CA PRO A 85 -43.29 -5.94 -34.32
C PRO A 85 -42.09 -6.82 -33.89
N PRO A 86 -41.71 -6.84 -32.60
CA PRO A 86 -42.39 -6.23 -31.44
C PRO A 86 -41.96 -4.78 -31.12
N GLY A 87 -41.34 -4.05 -32.02
CA GLY A 87 -40.81 -2.71 -31.67
C GLY A 87 -40.54 -1.79 -32.85
N TYR A 88 -39.37 -1.16 -32.82
CA TYR A 88 -38.91 -0.19 -33.83
C TYR A 88 -37.51 -0.55 -34.33
N ARG A 89 -37.22 -0.23 -35.59
CA ARG A 89 -35.92 -0.41 -36.21
C ARG A 89 -35.48 0.90 -36.86
N LEU A 90 -34.22 1.28 -36.57
CA LEU A 90 -33.57 2.38 -37.25
C LEU A 90 -32.70 1.82 -38.38
N GLU A 91 -32.94 2.27 -39.59
CA GLU A 91 -32.19 1.91 -40.80
C GLU A 91 -31.55 3.16 -41.39
N LEU A 92 -30.23 3.26 -41.28
CA LEU A 92 -29.42 4.34 -41.80
C LEU A 92 -28.44 3.80 -42.84
N ALA A 93 -28.12 4.60 -43.83
CA ALA A 93 -27.01 4.29 -44.71
C ALA A 93 -25.67 4.39 -43.95
N GLU A 94 -24.64 3.72 -44.43
CA GLU A 94 -23.35 3.70 -43.80
C GLU A 94 -22.77 5.11 -43.58
N ALA A 95 -22.93 6.00 -44.56
CA ALA A 95 -22.45 7.37 -44.44
C ALA A 95 -23.34 8.26 -43.54
N GLU A 96 -24.44 7.75 -43.04
CA GLU A 96 -25.39 8.47 -42.17
C GLU A 96 -25.14 8.19 -40.67
N LEU A 97 -24.40 7.12 -40.31
CA LEU A 97 -24.07 6.78 -38.93
C LEU A 97 -22.56 6.60 -38.78
N ASP A 98 -21.96 7.40 -37.90
CA ASP A 98 -20.50 7.37 -37.65
C ASP A 98 -20.00 5.99 -37.21
N ALA A 99 -20.76 5.25 -36.39
CA ALA A 99 -20.41 3.91 -35.96
C ALA A 99 -20.33 2.93 -37.13
N LEU A 100 -21.22 2.99 -38.13
CA LEU A 100 -21.16 2.13 -39.31
C LEU A 100 -19.97 2.48 -40.21
N SER A 101 -19.75 3.76 -40.43
CA SER A 101 -18.57 4.25 -41.15
C SER A 101 -17.28 3.82 -40.44
N PHE A 102 -17.26 3.92 -39.12
CA PHE A 102 -16.14 3.44 -38.31
C PHE A 102 -15.91 1.93 -38.48
N GLU A 103 -16.94 1.12 -38.33
CA GLU A 103 -16.80 -0.36 -38.43
C GLU A 103 -16.28 -0.79 -39.80
N ARG A 104 -16.72 -0.14 -40.86
CA ARG A 104 -16.22 -0.41 -42.22
C ARG A 104 -14.76 -0.06 -42.37
N HIS A 105 -14.39 1.17 -41.97
CA HIS A 105 -13.01 1.65 -42.14
C HIS A 105 -12.04 0.95 -41.17
N ALA A 106 -12.49 0.58 -39.98
CA ALA A 106 -11.69 -0.18 -39.00
C ALA A 106 -11.34 -1.60 -39.46
N ARG A 107 -12.13 -2.19 -40.39
CA ARG A 107 -11.83 -3.48 -41.06
C ARG A 107 -10.86 -3.32 -42.24
N GLY A 108 -10.50 -2.11 -42.59
CA GLY A 108 -9.51 -1.85 -43.63
C GLY A 108 -8.14 -2.40 -43.26
N THR A 109 -7.36 -2.75 -44.31
CA THR A 109 -6.01 -3.30 -44.11
C THR A 109 -4.91 -2.25 -44.32
N ASP A 110 -5.27 -1.06 -44.71
CA ASP A 110 -4.34 0.04 -44.98
C ASP A 110 -4.44 1.14 -43.89
N ARG A 111 -3.37 1.85 -43.70
CA ARG A 111 -3.26 2.90 -42.69
C ARG A 111 -4.25 4.05 -42.90
N PRO A 112 -4.46 4.60 -44.12
CA PRO A 112 -5.40 5.68 -44.33
C PRO A 112 -6.83 5.35 -43.92
N ALA A 113 -7.31 4.13 -44.23
CA ALA A 113 -8.64 3.70 -43.83
C ALA A 113 -8.81 3.65 -42.29
N ILE A 114 -7.82 3.09 -41.59
CA ILE A 114 -7.84 3.00 -40.12
C ILE A 114 -7.75 4.38 -39.47
N GLU A 115 -6.92 5.27 -40.02
CA GLU A 115 -6.84 6.66 -39.52
C GLU A 115 -8.17 7.41 -39.77
N GLN A 116 -8.84 7.16 -40.87
CA GLN A 116 -10.16 7.71 -41.13
C GLN A 116 -11.19 7.19 -40.14
N ALA A 117 -11.15 5.88 -39.81
CA ALA A 117 -11.99 5.29 -38.78
C ALA A 117 -11.79 5.97 -37.42
N LEU A 118 -10.55 6.07 -36.97
CA LEU A 118 -10.21 6.65 -35.66
C LEU A 118 -10.58 8.12 -35.52
N ARG A 119 -10.57 8.89 -36.61
CA ARG A 119 -11.02 10.30 -36.63
C ARG A 119 -12.51 10.50 -36.37
N LEU A 120 -13.32 9.46 -36.53
CA LEU A 120 -14.75 9.52 -36.25
C LEU A 120 -15.06 9.56 -34.73
N TRP A 121 -14.11 9.17 -33.91
CA TRP A 121 -14.23 9.21 -32.47
C TRP A 121 -14.03 10.63 -31.92
N ARG A 122 -15.02 11.11 -31.18
CA ARG A 122 -15.07 12.47 -30.60
C ARG A 122 -15.07 12.44 -29.06
N GLY A 123 -15.23 11.24 -28.45
CA GLY A 123 -15.29 10.99 -27.00
C GLY A 123 -15.77 9.57 -26.71
N GLU A 124 -16.28 9.32 -25.51
CA GLU A 124 -16.92 8.06 -25.19
C GLU A 124 -18.31 7.97 -25.85
N PRO A 125 -18.74 6.77 -26.32
CA PRO A 125 -20.01 6.64 -27.01
C PRO A 125 -21.17 7.18 -26.18
N VAL A 126 -21.95 8.11 -26.78
CA VAL A 126 -23.12 8.77 -26.21
C VAL A 126 -22.90 9.42 -24.84
N GLU A 127 -21.71 9.92 -24.55
CA GLU A 127 -21.28 10.44 -23.24
C GLU A 127 -22.13 11.59 -22.68
N ASN A 128 -22.86 12.32 -23.56
CA ASN A 128 -23.75 13.42 -23.16
C ASN A 128 -25.16 12.96 -22.76
N LEU A 129 -25.36 11.65 -22.53
CA LEU A 129 -26.59 11.04 -22.06
C LEU A 129 -26.38 10.29 -20.75
N PRO A 130 -27.44 10.17 -19.91
CA PRO A 130 -27.36 9.27 -18.76
C PRO A 130 -27.04 7.84 -19.21
N SER A 131 -26.06 7.22 -18.58
CA SER A 131 -25.65 5.85 -18.89
C SER A 131 -26.77 4.84 -18.64
N SER A 132 -26.85 3.82 -19.50
CA SER A 132 -27.80 2.71 -19.32
C SER A 132 -27.03 1.38 -19.31
N PRO A 133 -27.26 0.49 -18.33
CA PRO A 133 -26.67 -0.85 -18.34
C PRO A 133 -27.03 -1.64 -19.60
N LEU A 134 -28.17 -1.33 -20.24
CA LEU A 134 -28.65 -1.99 -21.45
C LEU A 134 -27.85 -1.61 -22.71
N TRP A 135 -27.04 -0.56 -22.65
CA TRP A 135 -26.11 -0.17 -23.73
C TRP A 135 -24.72 -0.80 -23.60
N SER A 136 -24.40 -1.36 -22.42
CA SER A 136 -23.04 -1.79 -22.07
C SER A 136 -22.45 -2.75 -23.11
N GLY A 137 -23.23 -3.71 -23.61
CA GLY A 137 -22.76 -4.67 -24.60
C GLY A 137 -22.33 -4.04 -25.93
N GLU A 138 -23.16 -3.13 -26.50
CA GLU A 138 -22.84 -2.47 -27.77
C GLU A 138 -21.75 -1.39 -27.60
N VAL A 139 -21.75 -0.67 -26.48
CA VAL A 139 -20.70 0.30 -26.16
C VAL A 139 -19.36 -0.41 -25.99
N SER A 140 -19.31 -1.49 -25.20
CA SER A 140 -18.08 -2.29 -25.04
C SER A 140 -17.58 -2.85 -26.37
N ARG A 141 -18.48 -3.33 -27.22
CA ARG A 141 -18.12 -3.82 -28.56
C ARG A 141 -17.47 -2.73 -29.42
N LEU A 142 -18.00 -1.50 -29.40
CA LEU A 142 -17.43 -0.36 -30.14
C LEU A 142 -16.05 0.04 -29.56
N VAL A 143 -15.91 0.08 -28.23
CA VAL A 143 -14.64 0.39 -27.56
C VAL A 143 -13.58 -0.66 -27.88
N GLU A 144 -13.93 -1.96 -27.85
CA GLU A 144 -13.02 -3.04 -28.23
C GLU A 144 -12.58 -2.93 -29.71
N LEU A 145 -13.52 -2.60 -30.60
CA LEU A 145 -13.19 -2.39 -32.00
C LEU A 145 -12.26 -1.18 -32.20
N ARG A 146 -12.46 -0.09 -31.43
CA ARG A 146 -11.54 1.06 -31.39
C ARG A 146 -10.15 0.65 -30.95
N ARG A 147 -10.06 -0.14 -29.86
CA ARG A 147 -8.79 -0.67 -29.35
C ARG A 147 -8.06 -1.48 -30.43
N ALA A 148 -8.76 -2.40 -31.07
CA ALA A 148 -8.21 -3.21 -32.17
C ALA A 148 -7.73 -2.36 -33.34
N ALA A 149 -8.47 -1.32 -33.73
CA ALA A 149 -8.06 -0.39 -34.79
C ALA A 149 -6.81 0.41 -34.40
N ARG A 150 -6.69 0.87 -33.15
CA ARG A 150 -5.47 1.54 -32.63
C ARG A 150 -4.27 0.60 -32.65
N GLN A 151 -4.41 -0.65 -32.23
CA GLN A 151 -3.35 -1.66 -32.29
C GLN A 151 -2.95 -1.95 -33.74
N GLN A 152 -3.90 -2.04 -34.65
CA GLN A 152 -3.63 -2.25 -36.07
C GLN A 152 -2.90 -1.07 -36.70
N ARG A 153 -3.28 0.17 -36.38
CA ARG A 153 -2.56 1.38 -36.80
C ARG A 153 -1.10 1.34 -36.36
N ALA A 154 -0.89 1.05 -35.06
CA ALA A 154 0.44 0.94 -34.50
C ALA A 154 1.28 -0.15 -35.21
N ARG A 155 0.69 -1.32 -35.49
CA ARG A 155 1.35 -2.39 -36.25
C ARG A 155 1.77 -1.90 -37.63
N LEU A 156 0.91 -1.24 -38.38
CA LEU A 156 1.22 -0.71 -39.71
C LEU A 156 2.30 0.37 -39.67
N CYS A 157 2.39 1.17 -38.61
CA CYS A 157 3.50 2.10 -38.40
C CYS A 157 4.84 1.37 -38.23
N ILE A 158 4.86 0.31 -37.44
CA ILE A 158 6.06 -0.51 -37.22
C ILE A 158 6.49 -1.19 -38.54
N GLU A 159 5.55 -1.84 -39.23
CA GLU A 159 5.81 -2.49 -40.53
C GLU A 159 6.30 -1.52 -41.62
N ALA A 160 5.87 -0.27 -41.54
CA ALA A 160 6.34 0.79 -42.43
C ALA A 160 7.70 1.40 -42.04
N GLY A 161 8.38 0.86 -41.01
CA GLY A 161 9.68 1.37 -40.54
C GLY A 161 9.59 2.72 -39.82
N ARG A 162 8.43 3.05 -39.26
CA ARG A 162 8.17 4.28 -38.49
C ARG A 162 7.66 3.97 -37.08
N PRO A 163 8.42 3.22 -36.27
CA PRO A 163 7.98 2.77 -34.94
C PRO A 163 7.71 3.94 -33.97
N ASP A 164 8.47 5.04 -34.07
CA ASP A 164 8.33 6.21 -33.21
C ASP A 164 6.92 6.82 -33.24
N GLU A 165 6.24 6.77 -34.41
CA GLU A 165 4.87 7.27 -34.57
C GLU A 165 3.82 6.44 -33.79
N ALA A 166 4.17 5.23 -33.33
CA ALA A 166 3.29 4.35 -32.59
C ALA A 166 3.50 4.38 -31.06
N LEU A 167 4.65 4.87 -30.59
CA LEU A 167 5.08 4.71 -29.21
C LEU A 167 4.12 5.34 -28.20
N GLU A 168 3.68 6.58 -28.43
CA GLU A 168 2.78 7.28 -27.50
C GLU A 168 1.43 6.57 -27.38
N GLU A 169 0.86 6.17 -28.51
CA GLU A 169 -0.41 5.45 -28.53
C GLU A 169 -0.30 4.07 -27.86
N LEU A 170 0.82 3.37 -28.07
CA LEU A 170 1.04 2.07 -27.46
C LEU A 170 1.23 2.17 -25.94
N ARG A 171 1.87 3.23 -25.44
CA ARG A 171 1.95 3.53 -24.00
C ARG A 171 0.57 3.77 -23.40
N GLN A 172 -0.31 4.49 -24.09
CA GLN A 172 -1.69 4.67 -23.67
C GLN A 172 -2.47 3.36 -23.66
N LEU A 173 -2.35 2.53 -24.70
CA LEU A 173 -3.04 1.24 -24.80
C LEU A 173 -2.66 0.27 -23.66
N VAL A 174 -1.39 0.20 -23.28
CA VAL A 174 -0.95 -0.65 -22.16
C VAL A 174 -1.35 -0.06 -20.80
N ALA A 175 -1.53 1.26 -20.70
CA ALA A 175 -2.06 1.89 -19.48
C ALA A 175 -3.59 1.67 -19.35
N GLU A 176 -4.33 1.70 -20.46
CA GLU A 176 -5.78 1.43 -20.50
C GLU A 176 -6.11 -0.06 -20.22
N ASP A 177 -5.26 -0.96 -20.70
CA ASP A 177 -5.40 -2.41 -20.53
C ASP A 177 -4.05 -3.07 -20.22
N PRO A 178 -3.63 -3.08 -18.95
CA PRO A 178 -2.36 -3.67 -18.53
C PRO A 178 -2.27 -5.19 -18.72
N LEU A 179 -3.41 -5.88 -18.89
CA LEU A 179 -3.46 -7.32 -19.14
C LEU A 179 -3.49 -7.68 -20.64
N GLY A 180 -3.62 -6.69 -21.51
CA GLY A 180 -3.66 -6.86 -22.95
C GLY A 180 -2.28 -7.15 -23.55
N GLU A 181 -1.88 -8.41 -23.61
CA GLU A 181 -0.54 -8.85 -24.06
C GLU A 181 -0.18 -8.36 -25.47
N GLN A 182 -1.17 -8.21 -26.37
CA GLN A 182 -0.94 -7.74 -27.72
C GLN A 182 -0.42 -6.29 -27.76
N ALA A 183 -0.91 -5.42 -26.89
CA ALA A 183 -0.41 -4.03 -26.79
C ALA A 183 1.05 -4.01 -26.28
N TRP A 184 1.37 -4.83 -25.30
CA TRP A 184 2.75 -5.00 -24.83
C TRP A 184 3.69 -5.52 -25.92
N LEU A 185 3.25 -6.53 -26.68
CA LEU A 185 4.03 -7.07 -27.81
C LEU A 185 4.37 -5.97 -28.84
N LEU A 186 3.38 -5.17 -29.21
CA LEU A 186 3.58 -4.06 -30.15
C LEU A 186 4.50 -2.97 -29.56
N LEU A 187 4.33 -2.62 -28.28
CA LEU A 187 5.15 -1.62 -27.61
C LEU A 187 6.63 -2.05 -27.55
N VAL A 188 6.89 -3.28 -27.10
CA VAL A 188 8.26 -3.83 -27.02
C VAL A 188 8.87 -3.92 -28.41
N THR A 189 8.09 -4.28 -29.43
CA THR A 189 8.56 -4.33 -30.83
C THR A 189 8.88 -2.95 -31.36
N ALA A 190 8.00 -1.97 -31.14
CA ALA A 190 8.20 -0.58 -31.57
C ALA A 190 9.44 0.04 -30.91
N LEU A 191 9.63 -0.15 -29.61
CA LEU A 191 10.81 0.33 -28.89
C LEU A 191 12.10 -0.31 -29.39
N ARG A 192 12.09 -1.63 -29.69
CA ARG A 192 13.22 -2.31 -30.32
C ARG A 192 13.57 -1.70 -31.68
N ASP A 193 12.58 -1.54 -32.54
CA ASP A 193 12.78 -1.07 -33.93
C ASP A 193 13.13 0.43 -33.99
N ALA A 194 12.73 1.19 -32.95
CA ALA A 194 13.18 2.58 -32.73
C ALA A 194 14.60 2.68 -32.13
N GLY A 195 15.27 1.56 -31.84
CA GLY A 195 16.57 1.54 -31.18
C GLY A 195 16.57 1.85 -29.70
N GLN A 196 15.38 1.99 -29.06
CA GLN A 196 15.18 2.30 -27.63
C GLN A 196 15.20 1.00 -26.80
N ARG A 197 16.30 0.27 -26.90
CA ARG A 197 16.42 -1.09 -26.35
C ARG A 197 16.22 -1.19 -24.84
N ALA A 198 16.77 -0.24 -24.07
CA ALA A 198 16.63 -0.25 -22.61
C ALA A 198 15.17 -0.09 -22.21
N GLU A 199 14.43 0.76 -22.91
CA GLU A 199 13.00 0.93 -22.69
C GLU A 199 12.19 -0.30 -23.10
N ALA A 200 12.58 -0.96 -24.22
CA ALA A 200 11.94 -2.20 -24.67
C ALA A 200 12.05 -3.31 -23.62
N LEU A 201 13.22 -3.47 -23.02
CA LEU A 201 13.45 -4.45 -21.96
C LEU A 201 12.72 -4.10 -20.67
N SER A 202 12.68 -2.82 -20.32
CA SER A 202 11.89 -2.33 -19.18
C SER A 202 10.39 -2.58 -19.38
N ALA A 203 9.87 -2.29 -20.57
CA ALA A 203 8.47 -2.55 -20.94
C ALA A 203 8.12 -4.05 -20.83
N TYR A 204 9.00 -4.93 -21.32
CA TYR A 204 8.83 -6.37 -21.16
C TYR A 204 8.81 -6.80 -19.70
N ALA A 205 9.71 -6.27 -18.86
CA ALA A 205 9.76 -6.59 -17.44
C ALA A 205 8.48 -6.14 -16.70
N VAL A 206 7.93 -4.98 -17.06
CA VAL A 206 6.64 -4.51 -16.53
C VAL A 206 5.52 -5.46 -16.96
N ALA A 207 5.41 -5.76 -18.25
CA ALA A 207 4.41 -6.67 -18.80
C ALA A 207 4.43 -8.03 -18.07
N ARG A 208 5.61 -8.63 -17.91
CA ARG A 208 5.78 -9.93 -17.23
C ARG A 208 5.29 -9.85 -15.78
N ARG A 209 5.72 -8.84 -15.02
CA ARG A 209 5.27 -8.69 -13.62
C ARG A 209 3.76 -8.54 -13.51
N THR A 210 3.16 -7.72 -14.37
CA THR A 210 1.71 -7.48 -14.37
C THR A 210 0.95 -8.77 -14.69
N LEU A 211 1.32 -9.49 -15.76
CA LEU A 211 0.66 -10.74 -16.15
C LEU A 211 0.82 -11.84 -15.09
N THR A 212 2.01 -11.95 -14.48
CA THR A 212 2.26 -12.95 -13.45
C THR A 212 1.53 -12.61 -12.14
N ALA A 213 1.50 -11.34 -11.75
CA ALA A 213 0.84 -10.91 -10.50
C ALA A 213 -0.68 -11.03 -10.58
N GLU A 214 -1.29 -10.65 -11.72
CA GLU A 214 -2.76 -10.56 -11.84
C GLU A 214 -3.39 -11.86 -12.39
N LEU A 215 -2.69 -12.58 -13.28
CA LEU A 215 -3.23 -13.77 -13.94
C LEU A 215 -2.51 -15.07 -13.54
N GLY A 216 -1.37 -15.00 -12.86
CA GLY A 216 -0.56 -16.16 -12.51
C GLY A 216 0.14 -16.84 -13.71
N VAL A 217 0.23 -16.15 -14.86
CA VAL A 217 0.79 -16.72 -16.10
C VAL A 217 2.00 -15.95 -16.60
N GLU A 218 2.95 -16.67 -17.20
CA GLU A 218 4.07 -16.06 -17.92
C GLU A 218 3.59 -15.48 -19.27
N PRO A 219 4.26 -14.44 -19.82
CA PRO A 219 3.97 -13.91 -21.14
C PRO A 219 3.96 -14.98 -22.23
N GLY A 220 3.09 -14.84 -23.21
CA GLY A 220 2.97 -15.74 -24.34
C GLY A 220 4.22 -15.78 -25.22
N GLU A 221 4.34 -16.81 -26.05
CA GLU A 221 5.51 -17.06 -26.89
C GLU A 221 5.87 -15.89 -27.84
N PRO A 222 4.94 -15.13 -28.44
CA PRO A 222 5.31 -14.00 -29.29
C PRO A 222 6.09 -12.92 -28.51
N LEU A 223 5.64 -12.56 -27.33
CA LEU A 223 6.28 -11.54 -26.51
C LEU A 223 7.63 -12.03 -25.96
N ARG A 224 7.72 -13.30 -25.54
CA ARG A 224 8.99 -13.93 -25.16
C ARG A 224 9.99 -14.01 -26.30
N ARG A 225 9.53 -14.23 -27.53
CA ARG A 225 10.40 -14.28 -28.73
C ARG A 225 11.05 -12.92 -29.01
N VAL A 226 10.28 -11.82 -28.97
CA VAL A 226 10.83 -10.46 -29.14
C VAL A 226 11.85 -10.18 -28.04
N HIS A 227 11.57 -10.57 -26.80
CA HIS A 227 12.50 -10.44 -25.71
C HIS A 227 13.80 -11.21 -25.96
N ARG A 228 13.75 -12.47 -26.40
CA ARG A 228 14.95 -13.25 -26.78
C ARG A 228 15.77 -12.57 -27.88
N THR A 229 15.12 -12.02 -28.89
CA THR A 229 15.82 -11.28 -29.97
C THR A 229 16.56 -10.06 -29.42
N LEU A 230 15.91 -9.28 -28.54
CA LEU A 230 16.54 -8.16 -27.85
C LEU A 230 17.79 -8.59 -27.07
N LEU A 231 17.81 -9.79 -26.52
CA LEU A 231 18.94 -10.32 -25.75
C LEU A 231 20.12 -10.76 -26.62
N VAL A 232 19.86 -11.35 -27.80
CA VAL A 232 20.89 -11.93 -28.68
C VAL A 232 21.72 -10.89 -29.43
N GLU A 233 21.15 -9.75 -29.82
CA GLU A 233 21.78 -8.73 -30.66
C GLU A 233 23.00 -7.99 -30.04
N HIS A 234 23.39 -8.28 -28.77
CA HIS A 234 24.48 -7.54 -28.08
C HIS A 234 25.48 -8.39 -27.27
N GLY A 235 25.78 -9.60 -27.65
CA GLY A 235 26.92 -10.32 -27.05
C GLY A 235 26.82 -10.72 -25.59
N THR A 236 25.80 -10.21 -24.83
CA THR A 236 25.58 -10.53 -23.41
C THR A 236 25.25 -12.02 -23.23
N SER A 237 24.68 -12.68 -24.22
CA SER A 237 24.41 -14.12 -24.20
C SER A 237 25.70 -14.96 -24.25
N ALA A 238 26.74 -14.48 -24.93
CA ALA A 238 28.03 -15.18 -25.03
C ALA A 238 28.85 -15.04 -23.73
N ASP A 239 28.73 -13.90 -23.05
CA ASP A 239 29.42 -13.66 -21.77
C ASP A 239 28.73 -14.39 -20.61
N THR A 240 27.38 -14.45 -20.62
CA THR A 240 26.64 -15.23 -19.60
C THR A 240 26.79 -16.74 -19.76
N GLN A 241 27.03 -17.24 -20.96
CA GLN A 241 27.29 -18.66 -21.22
C GLN A 241 28.70 -19.12 -20.76
N ARG A 242 29.62 -18.19 -20.51
CA ARG A 242 30.98 -18.46 -20.01
C ARG A 242 31.17 -18.17 -18.52
N LEU A 243 30.08 -17.83 -17.81
CA LEU A 243 30.17 -17.58 -16.37
C LEU A 243 30.56 -18.85 -15.62
N ASP A 244 31.47 -18.71 -14.67
CA ASP A 244 31.72 -19.77 -13.70
C ASP A 244 30.47 -19.98 -12.80
N GLY A 245 30.42 -21.13 -12.13
CA GLY A 245 29.26 -21.46 -11.28
C GLY A 245 29.04 -20.44 -10.17
N ALA A 246 30.08 -19.78 -9.65
CA ALA A 246 30.00 -18.79 -8.59
C ALA A 246 29.34 -17.47 -9.08
N ALA A 247 29.75 -16.99 -10.24
CA ALA A 247 29.17 -15.80 -10.84
C ALA A 247 27.67 -16.00 -11.18
N ALA A 248 27.30 -17.17 -11.70
CA ALA A 248 25.92 -17.53 -11.98
C ALA A 248 25.05 -17.55 -10.71
N VAL A 249 25.54 -18.13 -9.61
CA VAL A 249 24.84 -18.15 -8.30
C VAL A 249 24.60 -16.72 -7.81
N VAL A 250 25.61 -15.84 -7.87
CA VAL A 250 25.48 -14.44 -7.45
C VAL A 250 24.42 -13.72 -8.26
N LEU A 251 24.46 -13.78 -9.59
CA LEU A 251 23.49 -13.09 -10.45
C LEU A 251 22.06 -13.60 -10.22
N ARG A 252 21.87 -14.91 -10.12
CA ARG A 252 20.56 -15.51 -9.84
C ARG A 252 20.03 -15.11 -8.47
N GLY A 253 20.88 -15.12 -7.45
CA GLY A 253 20.51 -14.71 -6.10
C GLY A 253 20.08 -13.25 -6.05
N LEU A 254 20.83 -12.35 -6.68
CA LEU A 254 20.51 -10.92 -6.76
C LEU A 254 19.20 -10.67 -7.52
N ALA A 255 18.96 -11.40 -8.61
CA ALA A 255 17.71 -11.30 -9.37
C ALA A 255 16.49 -11.72 -8.54
N ARG A 256 16.65 -12.76 -7.71
CA ARG A 256 15.58 -13.24 -6.80
C ARG A 256 15.30 -12.29 -5.64
N LEU A 257 16.34 -11.59 -5.14
CA LEU A 257 16.18 -10.59 -4.10
C LEU A 257 15.46 -9.33 -4.60
N GLY A 258 15.50 -9.05 -5.91
CA GLY A 258 14.86 -7.88 -6.49
C GLY A 258 15.45 -6.53 -6.01
N ALA A 259 16.56 -6.54 -5.29
CA ALA A 259 17.17 -5.33 -4.75
C ALA A 259 17.93 -4.56 -5.85
N THR A 260 17.77 -3.24 -5.86
CA THR A 260 18.44 -2.35 -6.83
C THR A 260 19.94 -2.26 -6.61
N ALA A 261 20.37 -2.33 -5.36
CA ALA A 261 21.78 -2.36 -4.96
C ALA A 261 21.94 -3.09 -3.62
N VAL A 262 22.99 -3.88 -3.50
CA VAL A 262 23.28 -4.71 -2.31
C VAL A 262 24.67 -4.43 -1.75
N PRO A 263 24.90 -4.61 -0.43
CA PRO A 263 26.23 -4.54 0.17
C PRO A 263 27.11 -5.75 -0.23
N ALA A 264 28.42 -5.62 -0.09
CA ALA A 264 29.40 -6.63 -0.50
C ALA A 264 29.24 -8.00 0.21
N TRP A 265 28.67 -8.02 1.41
CA TRP A 265 28.44 -9.27 2.13
C TRP A 265 27.34 -10.15 1.50
N VAL A 266 26.41 -9.56 0.69
CA VAL A 266 25.33 -10.33 0.04
C VAL A 266 25.88 -11.32 -0.99
N PRO A 267 26.75 -10.95 -1.95
CA PRO A 267 27.46 -11.91 -2.79
C PRO A 267 28.26 -12.95 -2.01
N ALA A 268 28.88 -12.55 -0.89
CA ALA A 268 29.62 -13.49 -0.04
C ALA A 268 28.69 -14.53 0.61
N ALA A 269 27.53 -14.12 1.12
CA ALA A 269 26.51 -15.03 1.67
C ALA A 269 25.94 -15.97 0.59
N LEU A 270 25.69 -15.48 -0.62
CA LEU A 270 25.23 -16.32 -1.74
C LEU A 270 26.21 -17.47 -2.01
N LEU A 271 27.50 -17.22 -1.90
CA LEU A 271 28.56 -18.18 -2.15
C LEU A 271 28.99 -18.99 -0.91
N ASP A 272 28.44 -18.70 0.26
CA ASP A 272 28.86 -19.24 1.56
C ASP A 272 30.36 -19.01 1.84
N ARG A 273 30.81 -17.78 1.61
CA ARG A 273 32.22 -17.35 1.80
C ARG A 273 32.27 -16.11 2.67
N ARG A 274 33.41 -15.89 3.32
CA ARG A 274 33.62 -14.66 4.10
C ARG A 274 33.80 -13.43 3.22
N ASP A 275 34.26 -13.62 2.00
CA ASP A 275 34.54 -12.57 1.01
C ASP A 275 34.19 -13.04 -0.40
N ALA A 276 33.74 -12.12 -1.24
CA ALA A 276 33.39 -12.35 -2.64
C ALA A 276 34.05 -11.32 -3.58
N THR A 277 35.07 -10.61 -3.13
CA THR A 277 35.72 -9.53 -3.89
C THR A 277 36.14 -9.97 -5.29
N GLU A 278 36.80 -11.13 -5.42
CA GLU A 278 37.22 -11.66 -6.73
C GLU A 278 36.06 -11.87 -7.70
N VAL A 279 34.93 -12.37 -7.20
CA VAL A 279 33.73 -12.62 -8.02
C VAL A 279 33.05 -11.28 -8.38
N ILE A 280 32.97 -10.36 -7.43
CA ILE A 280 32.45 -9.00 -7.67
C ILE A 280 33.27 -8.29 -8.73
N GLU A 281 34.60 -8.30 -8.64
CA GLU A 281 35.51 -7.71 -9.63
C GLU A 281 35.40 -8.38 -11.01
N ALA A 282 35.23 -9.71 -11.04
CA ALA A 282 35.03 -10.43 -12.29
C ALA A 282 33.69 -10.03 -12.96
N LEU A 283 32.62 -9.92 -12.15
CA LEU A 283 31.30 -9.47 -12.61
C LEU A 283 31.31 -7.99 -13.06
N ASP A 284 32.06 -7.13 -12.38
CA ASP A 284 32.21 -5.71 -12.76
C ASP A 284 32.98 -5.58 -14.07
N ARG A 285 34.10 -6.29 -14.22
CA ARG A 285 34.85 -6.35 -15.50
C ARG A 285 33.97 -6.84 -16.67
N GLY A 286 33.11 -7.82 -16.40
CA GLY A 286 32.11 -8.32 -17.35
C GLY A 286 30.89 -7.39 -17.53
N ARG A 287 30.81 -6.26 -16.81
CA ARG A 287 29.67 -5.34 -16.81
C ARG A 287 28.33 -5.99 -16.40
N LEU A 288 28.39 -7.08 -15.66
CA LEU A 288 27.25 -7.85 -15.17
C LEU A 288 26.83 -7.39 -13.76
N LEU A 289 27.75 -6.78 -13.03
CA LEU A 289 27.54 -6.06 -11.78
C LEU A 289 28.23 -4.70 -11.88
N ARG A 290 27.74 -3.67 -11.19
CA ARG A 290 28.35 -2.34 -11.21
C ARG A 290 28.37 -1.74 -9.82
N PRO A 291 29.40 -0.96 -9.45
CA PRO A 291 29.32 -0.11 -8.27
C PRO A 291 28.12 0.85 -8.39
N ALA A 292 27.25 0.84 -7.37
CA ALA A 292 26.07 1.69 -7.29
C ALA A 292 26.30 2.95 -6.43
N GLY A 293 27.56 3.24 -6.12
CA GLY A 293 27.94 4.28 -5.18
C GLY A 293 27.88 3.81 -3.73
N PRO A 294 28.36 4.64 -2.79
CA PRO A 294 28.26 4.33 -1.36
C PRO A 294 26.85 4.58 -0.83
N ASP A 295 26.46 3.82 0.17
CA ASP A 295 25.25 4.09 0.95
C ASP A 295 25.42 5.33 1.86
N ARG A 296 24.39 5.66 2.62
CA ARG A 296 24.41 6.80 3.56
C ARG A 296 25.46 6.68 4.66
N LEU A 297 26.01 5.48 4.86
CA LEU A 297 27.09 5.19 5.81
C LEU A 297 28.47 5.14 5.13
N GLY A 298 28.55 5.52 3.84
CA GLY A 298 29.79 5.52 3.06
C GLY A 298 30.25 4.15 2.59
N ARG A 299 29.41 3.10 2.66
CA ARG A 299 29.78 1.71 2.32
C ARG A 299 29.46 1.41 0.86
N PRO A 300 30.34 0.67 0.16
CA PRO A 300 30.15 0.34 -1.24
C PRO A 300 28.90 -0.55 -1.45
N ARG A 301 28.14 -0.21 -2.49
CA ARG A 301 26.99 -0.98 -2.97
C ARG A 301 27.22 -1.42 -4.41
N TYR A 302 26.64 -2.55 -4.74
CA TYR A 302 26.74 -3.16 -6.06
C TYR A 302 25.33 -3.40 -6.63
N GLY A 303 25.08 -2.88 -7.81
CA GLY A 303 23.82 -3.01 -8.50
C GLY A 303 23.95 -3.87 -9.76
N MET A 304 22.94 -4.65 -10.05
CA MET A 304 22.88 -5.46 -11.27
C MET A 304 22.16 -4.65 -12.35
N PRO A 305 22.73 -4.55 -13.58
CA PRO A 305 22.02 -3.94 -14.71
C PRO A 305 20.68 -4.64 -14.97
N VAL A 306 19.65 -3.88 -15.31
CA VAL A 306 18.28 -4.42 -15.54
C VAL A 306 18.28 -5.60 -16.52
N LEU A 307 19.07 -5.48 -17.59
CA LEU A 307 19.19 -6.54 -18.59
C LEU A 307 19.75 -7.84 -18.01
N VAL A 308 20.76 -7.75 -17.16
CA VAL A 308 21.37 -8.92 -16.50
C VAL A 308 20.36 -9.55 -15.53
N GLY A 309 19.61 -8.71 -14.80
CA GLY A 309 18.55 -9.16 -13.89
C GLY A 309 17.43 -9.95 -14.57
N LEU A 310 17.13 -9.63 -15.82
CA LEU A 310 16.14 -10.36 -16.62
C LEU A 310 16.65 -11.73 -17.13
N LEU A 311 17.95 -11.85 -17.34
CA LEU A 311 18.59 -13.09 -17.82
C LEU A 311 19.00 -14.02 -16.67
N ALA A 312 19.32 -13.46 -15.54
CA ALA A 312 19.87 -14.18 -14.40
C ALA A 312 19.00 -15.36 -13.90
N PRO A 313 17.65 -15.29 -13.88
CA PRO A 313 16.83 -16.44 -13.48
C PRO A 313 17.02 -17.69 -14.35
N ASP A 314 17.35 -17.52 -15.61
CA ASP A 314 17.51 -18.61 -16.59
C ASP A 314 18.94 -19.19 -16.63
N LEU A 315 19.86 -18.64 -15.82
CA LEU A 315 21.23 -19.16 -15.73
C LEU A 315 21.25 -20.56 -15.11
N PRO A 316 22.06 -21.49 -15.63
CA PRO A 316 22.18 -22.83 -15.08
C PRO A 316 22.80 -22.83 -13.68
N GLY A 317 22.38 -23.78 -12.86
CA GLY A 317 22.96 -24.03 -11.52
C GLY A 317 21.92 -24.46 -10.48
N ASP A 318 22.35 -25.26 -9.54
CA ASP A 318 21.55 -25.76 -8.42
C ASP A 318 21.80 -24.95 -7.14
N GLY A 319 21.01 -25.18 -6.11
CA GLY A 319 21.26 -24.65 -4.75
C GLY A 319 20.90 -23.18 -4.53
N ILE A 320 20.12 -22.55 -5.43
CA ILE A 320 19.74 -21.14 -5.27
C ILE A 320 18.90 -20.89 -4.01
N GLU A 321 18.04 -21.84 -3.62
CA GLU A 321 17.22 -21.73 -2.41
C GLU A 321 18.10 -21.67 -1.14
N ALA A 322 19.09 -22.56 -1.05
CA ALA A 322 20.05 -22.54 0.05
C ALA A 322 20.90 -21.25 0.07
N ALA A 323 21.28 -20.75 -1.11
CA ALA A 323 21.99 -19.47 -1.23
C ALA A 323 21.15 -18.30 -0.78
N LEU A 324 19.87 -18.24 -1.18
CA LEU A 324 18.92 -17.22 -0.72
C LEU A 324 18.68 -17.32 0.78
N SER A 325 18.48 -18.52 1.32
CA SER A 325 18.29 -18.74 2.76
C SER A 325 19.47 -18.17 3.59
N ARG A 326 20.71 -18.29 3.10
CA ARG A 326 21.88 -17.67 3.75
C ARG A 326 21.82 -16.14 3.74
N VAL A 327 21.49 -15.52 2.60
CA VAL A 327 21.37 -14.06 2.51
C VAL A 327 20.27 -13.54 3.42
N LEU A 328 19.11 -14.19 3.39
CA LEU A 328 17.96 -13.82 4.23
C LEU A 328 18.27 -14.01 5.71
N GLY A 329 18.97 -15.12 6.07
CA GLY A 329 19.47 -15.36 7.41
C GLY A 329 20.54 -14.34 7.84
N GLY A 330 21.34 -13.82 6.91
CA GLY A 330 22.27 -12.72 7.15
C GLY A 330 21.56 -11.39 7.44
N TYR A 331 20.56 -11.04 6.63
CA TYR A 331 19.70 -9.87 6.91
C TYR A 331 18.99 -10.00 8.26
N LEU A 332 18.47 -11.17 8.57
CA LEU A 332 17.80 -11.44 9.84
C LEU A 332 18.74 -11.24 11.03
N MET A 333 19.94 -11.81 10.97
CA MET A 333 20.96 -11.66 12.01
C MET A 333 21.35 -10.20 12.24
N LEU A 334 21.54 -9.44 11.14
CA LEU A 334 21.86 -8.01 11.23
C LEU A 334 20.69 -7.20 11.78
N ALA A 335 19.45 -7.50 11.37
CA ALA A 335 18.25 -6.82 11.85
C ALA A 335 18.01 -7.05 13.34
N GLU A 336 18.19 -8.28 13.82
CA GLU A 336 18.13 -8.61 15.25
C GLU A 336 19.20 -7.88 16.05
N ARG A 337 20.43 -7.84 15.52
CA ARG A 337 21.54 -7.16 16.18
C ARG A 337 21.35 -5.65 16.24
N ALA A 338 20.91 -5.04 15.15
CA ALA A 338 20.55 -3.62 15.11
C ALA A 338 19.36 -3.34 16.04
N GLY A 339 18.33 -4.20 16.01
CA GLY A 339 17.16 -4.10 16.86
C GLY A 339 17.47 -4.15 18.36
N ALA A 340 18.49 -4.91 18.76
CA ALA A 340 18.95 -4.94 20.15
C ALA A 340 19.51 -3.59 20.66
N GLY A 341 19.92 -2.71 19.77
CA GLY A 341 20.35 -1.34 20.08
C GLY A 341 19.22 -0.31 20.09
N LEU A 342 17.97 -0.72 19.79
CA LEU A 342 16.78 0.12 19.86
C LEU A 342 16.05 -0.06 21.20
N PRO A 343 15.13 0.84 21.59
CA PRO A 343 14.32 0.66 22.78
C PRO A 343 13.65 -0.72 22.84
N PRO A 344 13.69 -1.41 23.98
CA PRO A 344 13.20 -2.77 24.09
C PRO A 344 11.69 -2.84 23.83
N GLN A 345 11.30 -3.74 22.93
CA GLN A 345 9.89 -4.02 22.66
C GLN A 345 9.38 -5.04 23.68
N VAL A 346 8.28 -4.72 24.35
CA VAL A 346 7.59 -5.64 25.29
C VAL A 346 7.12 -6.92 24.59
N PHE A 347 6.93 -6.82 23.28
CA PHE A 347 6.41 -7.87 22.42
C PHE A 347 7.50 -8.61 21.64
N GLY A 348 8.70 -8.72 22.19
CA GLY A 348 9.83 -9.41 21.55
C GLY A 348 9.54 -10.87 21.17
N PRO A 349 10.34 -11.51 20.31
CA PRO A 349 10.13 -12.89 19.89
C PRO A 349 10.50 -13.86 21.02
N GLY A 350 9.58 -14.74 21.35
CA GLY A 350 9.85 -15.82 22.30
C GLY A 350 10.59 -17.01 21.69
N LEU A 351 10.64 -17.15 20.36
CA LEU A 351 11.26 -18.27 19.67
C LEU A 351 11.89 -17.81 18.35
N THR A 352 13.03 -18.40 18.03
CA THR A 352 13.74 -18.25 16.77
C THR A 352 13.82 -19.61 16.09
N VAL A 353 13.41 -19.72 14.84
CA VAL A 353 13.33 -20.99 14.09
C VAL A 353 14.29 -20.98 12.89
N ALA A 354 14.34 -19.89 12.16
CA ALA A 354 15.12 -19.77 10.93
C ALA A 354 16.64 -19.76 11.23
N ALA A 355 17.43 -20.29 10.30
CA ALA A 355 18.88 -20.27 10.40
C ALA A 355 19.44 -18.86 10.16
N ARG A 356 20.44 -18.44 10.96
CA ARG A 356 21.19 -17.19 10.76
C ARG A 356 22.50 -17.51 10.05
N TRP A 357 22.84 -16.67 9.06
CA TRP A 357 24.16 -16.73 8.44
C TRP A 357 25.07 -15.66 9.08
N PRO A 358 26.26 -16.02 9.58
CA PRO A 358 27.14 -15.08 10.27
C PRO A 358 27.75 -14.09 9.29
N VAL A 359 27.22 -12.85 9.28
CA VAL A 359 27.75 -11.77 8.45
C VAL A 359 29.06 -11.25 9.05
N PRO A 360 30.15 -11.17 8.27
CA PRO A 360 31.38 -10.56 8.74
C PRO A 360 31.18 -9.11 9.20
N ASP A 361 31.91 -8.70 10.22
CA ASP A 361 31.92 -7.33 10.76
C ASP A 361 30.53 -6.80 11.17
N ALA A 362 29.65 -7.70 11.60
CA ALA A 362 28.27 -7.37 11.97
C ALA A 362 28.18 -6.26 13.03
N ASP A 363 29.10 -6.24 14.03
CA ASP A 363 29.15 -5.19 15.07
C ASP A 363 29.41 -3.81 14.48
N GLU A 364 30.32 -3.75 13.51
CA GLU A 364 30.63 -2.50 12.83
C GLU A 364 29.50 -2.09 11.90
N LEU A 365 28.88 -3.05 11.21
CA LEU A 365 27.76 -2.81 10.31
C LEU A 365 26.56 -2.22 11.03
N THR A 366 26.26 -2.66 12.25
CA THR A 366 25.08 -2.28 13.04
C THR A 366 25.38 -1.33 14.20
N ARG A 367 26.56 -0.69 14.22
CA ARG A 367 27.00 0.24 15.28
C ARG A 367 26.01 1.38 15.51
N ASP A 368 25.43 1.91 14.44
CA ASP A 368 24.31 2.86 14.46
C ASP A 368 23.06 2.16 13.92
N PRO A 369 22.17 1.66 14.79
CA PRO A 369 21.00 0.89 14.39
C PRO A 369 20.07 1.64 13.46
N ILE A 370 19.78 2.92 13.77
CA ILE A 370 18.83 3.73 13.01
C ILE A 370 19.36 3.99 11.60
N ALA A 371 20.62 4.40 11.50
CA ALA A 371 21.28 4.64 10.22
C ALA A 371 21.40 3.36 9.39
N TRP A 372 21.67 2.20 10.05
CA TRP A 372 21.72 0.90 9.37
C TRP A 372 20.37 0.49 8.79
N PHE A 373 19.28 0.53 9.57
CA PHE A 373 17.94 0.23 9.07
C PHE A 373 17.53 1.16 7.91
N ALA A 374 17.85 2.45 8.01
CA ALA A 374 17.58 3.41 6.95
C ALA A 374 18.38 3.14 5.67
N ALA A 375 19.63 2.65 5.78
CA ALA A 375 20.47 2.28 4.64
C ALA A 375 20.04 0.95 4.00
N GLU A 376 19.60 -0.03 4.81
CA GLU A 376 19.18 -1.36 4.35
C GLU A 376 17.67 -1.49 4.08
N ARG A 377 16.90 -0.42 4.22
CA ARG A 377 15.44 -0.43 4.10
C ARG A 377 14.94 -1.22 2.89
N ASP A 378 15.40 -0.86 1.70
CA ASP A 378 14.94 -1.50 0.45
C ASP A 378 15.41 -2.96 0.36
N GLY A 379 16.62 -3.27 0.86
CA GLY A 379 17.15 -4.62 0.97
C GLY A 379 16.33 -5.51 1.91
N LEU A 380 15.93 -4.97 3.06
CA LEU A 380 15.10 -5.69 4.05
C LEU A 380 13.67 -5.93 3.54
N LEU A 381 13.05 -4.93 2.93
CA LEU A 381 11.72 -5.09 2.32
C LEU A 381 11.75 -6.13 1.19
N GLY A 382 12.79 -6.07 0.35
CA GLY A 382 13.04 -7.07 -0.70
C GLY A 382 13.28 -8.46 -0.12
N ALA A 383 14.00 -8.57 1.00
CA ALA A 383 14.27 -9.83 1.68
C ALA A 383 12.98 -10.52 2.18
N VAL A 384 12.07 -9.77 2.82
CA VAL A 384 10.76 -10.33 3.23
C VAL A 384 9.95 -10.78 2.03
N ALA A 385 9.90 -9.97 0.97
CA ALA A 385 9.17 -10.31 -0.25
C ALA A 385 9.77 -11.56 -0.94
N ALA A 386 11.10 -11.65 -1.02
CA ALA A 386 11.78 -12.82 -1.58
C ALA A 386 11.55 -14.08 -0.74
N ALA A 387 11.61 -13.98 0.60
CA ALA A 387 11.32 -15.09 1.50
C ALA A 387 9.89 -15.60 1.31
N ALA A 388 8.92 -14.69 1.27
CA ALA A 388 7.50 -15.02 1.06
C ALA A 388 7.27 -15.68 -0.32
N ALA A 389 7.87 -15.15 -1.38
CA ALA A 389 7.72 -15.67 -2.74
C ALA A 389 8.40 -17.03 -2.98
N THR A 390 9.39 -17.38 -2.17
CA THR A 390 10.16 -18.65 -2.30
C THR A 390 9.75 -19.73 -1.31
N GLY A 391 8.69 -19.47 -0.49
CA GLY A 391 8.21 -20.43 0.50
C GLY A 391 9.12 -20.57 1.74
N LEU A 392 10.01 -19.63 1.98
CA LEU A 392 10.85 -19.54 3.17
C LEU A 392 10.11 -18.76 4.28
N ASP A 393 8.96 -19.30 4.67
CA ASP A 393 7.99 -18.65 5.55
C ASP A 393 8.57 -18.31 6.93
N ASP A 394 9.44 -19.15 7.52
CA ASP A 394 10.12 -18.83 8.78
C ASP A 394 11.00 -17.59 8.67
N LEU A 395 11.75 -17.45 7.59
CA LEU A 395 12.55 -16.24 7.34
C LEU A 395 11.67 -15.02 7.05
N ALA A 396 10.52 -15.22 6.37
CA ALA A 396 9.62 -14.11 6.07
C ALA A 396 9.04 -13.47 7.33
N TRP A 397 8.52 -14.28 8.27
CA TRP A 397 7.92 -13.73 9.49
C TRP A 397 8.97 -13.23 10.49
N GLU A 398 10.11 -13.91 10.61
CA GLU A 398 11.18 -13.45 11.54
C GLU A 398 11.80 -12.13 11.07
N LEU A 399 12.06 -11.97 9.76
CA LEU A 399 12.51 -10.69 9.18
C LEU A 399 11.49 -9.57 9.40
N ALA A 400 10.21 -9.82 9.09
CA ALA A 400 9.16 -8.83 9.29
C ALA A 400 9.08 -8.41 10.77
N HIS A 401 9.18 -9.39 11.69
CA HIS A 401 9.16 -9.13 13.13
C HIS A 401 10.39 -8.36 13.62
N ALA A 402 11.60 -8.69 13.13
CA ALA A 402 12.85 -8.03 13.52
C ALA A 402 12.87 -6.52 13.18
N MET A 403 12.05 -6.08 12.24
CA MET A 403 11.93 -4.66 11.85
C MET A 403 10.90 -3.87 12.69
N VAL A 404 10.09 -4.51 13.55
CA VAL A 404 8.97 -3.84 14.25
C VAL A 404 9.46 -2.66 15.09
N ALA A 405 10.55 -2.81 15.84
CA ALA A 405 11.10 -1.72 16.65
C ALA A 405 11.50 -0.48 15.82
N TRP A 406 12.05 -0.70 14.65
CA TRP A 406 12.42 0.37 13.73
C TRP A 406 11.20 1.01 13.06
N PHE A 407 10.21 0.21 12.67
CA PHE A 407 8.94 0.71 12.12
C PHE A 407 8.21 1.60 13.13
N ASP A 408 8.16 1.15 14.38
CA ASP A 408 7.53 1.87 15.48
C ASP A 408 8.21 3.23 15.71
N LEU A 409 9.53 3.21 15.88
CA LEU A 409 10.33 4.42 16.14
C LEU A 409 10.24 5.46 15.01
N GLY A 410 10.19 5.00 13.75
CA GLY A 410 10.17 5.86 12.56
C GLY A 410 8.78 6.15 11.99
N GLY A 411 7.71 5.58 12.56
CA GLY A 411 6.36 5.72 12.02
C GLY A 411 6.15 5.08 10.64
N HIS A 412 6.93 4.07 10.29
CA HIS A 412 6.92 3.39 8.98
C HIS A 412 5.74 2.42 8.83
N THR A 413 4.52 2.91 9.04
CA THR A 413 3.30 2.07 9.13
C THR A 413 2.94 1.37 7.82
N ALA A 414 3.26 1.95 6.66
CA ALA A 414 2.98 1.35 5.35
C ALA A 414 3.88 0.12 5.10
N GLU A 415 5.17 0.23 5.36
CA GLU A 415 6.15 -0.86 5.24
C GLU A 415 5.89 -1.96 6.27
N TRP A 416 5.48 -1.57 7.49
CA TRP A 416 5.05 -2.52 8.51
C TRP A 416 3.90 -3.38 8.01
N GLU A 417 2.85 -2.75 7.48
CA GLU A 417 1.71 -3.45 6.91
C GLU A 417 2.09 -4.37 5.75
N GLN A 418 2.88 -3.85 4.80
CA GLN A 418 3.32 -4.58 3.62
C GLN A 418 4.10 -5.85 4.00
N THR A 419 5.10 -5.74 4.87
CA THR A 419 5.95 -6.87 5.28
C THR A 419 5.17 -7.91 6.05
N HIS A 420 4.33 -7.49 7.00
CA HIS A 420 3.54 -8.42 7.80
C HIS A 420 2.44 -9.11 7.00
N ARG A 421 1.81 -8.43 6.02
CA ARG A 421 0.85 -9.09 5.12
C ARG A 421 1.52 -10.14 4.22
N ALA A 422 2.70 -9.83 3.68
CA ALA A 422 3.46 -10.79 2.88
C ALA A 422 3.87 -12.01 3.71
N ALA A 423 4.41 -11.80 4.91
CA ALA A 423 4.78 -12.87 5.81
C ALA A 423 3.58 -13.71 6.28
N LEU A 424 2.44 -13.06 6.59
CA LEU A 424 1.20 -13.74 6.98
C LEU A 424 0.68 -14.65 5.86
N ALA A 425 0.70 -14.17 4.61
CA ALA A 425 0.29 -14.97 3.46
C ALA A 425 1.20 -16.19 3.27
N ALA A 426 2.52 -16.03 3.39
CA ALA A 426 3.48 -17.12 3.32
C ALA A 426 3.27 -18.17 4.42
N CYS A 427 3.11 -17.72 5.68
CA CYS A 427 2.87 -18.62 6.81
C CYS A 427 1.57 -19.42 6.66
N ARG A 428 0.50 -18.79 6.16
CA ARG A 428 -0.77 -19.47 5.89
C ARG A 428 -0.64 -20.50 4.77
N ALA A 429 0.07 -20.18 3.69
CA ALA A 429 0.32 -21.09 2.59
C ALA A 429 1.16 -22.30 3.02
N ALA A 430 2.15 -22.11 3.89
CA ALA A 430 3.00 -23.15 4.44
C ALA A 430 2.35 -23.95 5.59
N GLY A 431 1.21 -23.48 6.13
CA GLY A 431 0.59 -24.08 7.33
C GLY A 431 1.43 -23.87 8.60
N ASN A 432 2.11 -22.73 8.73
CA ASN A 432 2.96 -22.34 9.86
C ASN A 432 2.16 -21.52 10.91
N PRO A 433 1.64 -22.16 11.96
CA PRO A 433 0.80 -21.47 12.93
C PRO A 433 1.60 -20.52 13.85
N LEU A 434 2.92 -20.75 14.03
CA LEU A 434 3.77 -19.86 14.83
C LEU A 434 3.99 -18.54 14.09
N GLY A 435 4.40 -18.60 12.83
CA GLY A 435 4.58 -17.41 12.01
C GLY A 435 3.27 -16.65 11.81
N GLU A 436 2.12 -17.36 11.61
CA GLU A 436 0.80 -16.73 11.58
C GLU A 436 0.49 -15.99 12.88
N ALA A 437 0.77 -16.58 14.03
CA ALA A 437 0.50 -15.96 15.34
C ALA A 437 1.33 -14.69 15.57
N VAL A 438 2.63 -14.73 15.25
CA VAL A 438 3.55 -13.59 15.42
C VAL A 438 3.18 -12.44 14.48
N THR A 439 2.92 -12.75 13.21
CA THR A 439 2.56 -11.72 12.23
C THR A 439 1.20 -11.08 12.53
N LEU A 440 0.21 -11.85 12.96
CA LEU A 440 -1.09 -11.31 13.42
C LEU A 440 -0.93 -10.39 14.63
N ARG A 441 -0.08 -10.75 15.59
CA ARG A 441 0.21 -9.86 16.73
C ARG A 441 0.82 -8.54 16.27
N GLY A 442 1.80 -8.58 15.34
CA GLY A 442 2.40 -7.38 14.77
C GLY A 442 1.40 -6.49 14.01
N LEU A 443 0.47 -7.10 13.27
CA LEU A 443 -0.63 -6.37 12.63
C LEU A 443 -1.61 -5.78 13.66
N GLY A 444 -1.90 -6.51 14.74
CA GLY A 444 -2.72 -6.00 15.84
C GLY A 444 -2.12 -4.74 16.47
N GLN A 445 -0.81 -4.72 16.69
CA GLN A 445 -0.10 -3.55 17.18
C GLN A 445 -0.15 -2.38 16.20
N LEU A 446 0.03 -2.64 14.89
CA LEU A 446 -0.09 -1.63 13.85
C LEU A 446 -1.50 -1.01 13.82
N HIS A 447 -2.55 -1.85 13.92
CA HIS A 447 -3.93 -1.38 13.95
C HIS A 447 -4.22 -0.52 15.20
N LEU A 448 -3.62 -0.84 16.36
CA LEU A 448 -3.70 0.02 17.56
C LEU A 448 -3.13 1.42 17.30
N TYR A 449 -2.00 1.52 16.60
CA TYR A 449 -1.38 2.82 16.26
C TYR A 449 -2.18 3.64 15.24
N ARG A 450 -3.06 2.98 14.51
CA ARG A 450 -3.99 3.62 13.56
C ARG A 450 -5.38 3.87 14.15
N ASP A 451 -5.56 3.68 15.46
CA ASP A 451 -6.84 3.75 16.16
C ASP A 451 -7.92 2.80 15.60
N ASP A 452 -7.51 1.79 14.82
CA ASP A 452 -8.38 0.75 14.27
C ASP A 452 -8.57 -0.40 15.28
N TYR A 453 -9.30 -0.11 16.32
CA TYR A 453 -9.50 -1.05 17.45
C TYR A 453 -10.29 -2.31 17.09
N ALA A 454 -11.06 -2.28 15.99
CA ALA A 454 -11.82 -3.44 15.53
C ALA A 454 -10.87 -4.51 14.97
N HIS A 455 -10.06 -4.15 13.99
CA HIS A 455 -9.09 -5.07 13.40
C HIS A 455 -7.96 -5.42 14.38
N ALA A 456 -7.56 -4.51 15.26
CA ALA A 456 -6.61 -4.81 16.33
C ALA A 456 -7.12 -5.96 17.24
N GLY A 457 -8.37 -5.86 17.71
CA GLY A 457 -8.99 -6.88 18.55
C GLY A 457 -9.12 -8.24 17.84
N GLU A 458 -9.49 -8.26 16.57
CA GLU A 458 -9.56 -9.48 15.77
C GLU A 458 -8.18 -10.13 15.61
N ALA A 459 -7.17 -9.35 15.25
CA ALA A 459 -5.81 -9.83 15.05
C ALA A 459 -5.20 -10.40 16.34
N PHE A 460 -5.31 -9.69 17.47
CA PHE A 460 -4.81 -10.19 18.75
C PHE A 460 -5.59 -11.41 19.25
N SER A 461 -6.92 -11.47 19.06
CA SER A 461 -7.74 -12.62 19.46
C SER A 461 -7.31 -13.88 18.72
N ARG A 462 -7.10 -13.78 17.40
CA ARG A 462 -6.63 -14.90 16.58
C ARG A 462 -5.21 -15.32 16.94
N SER A 463 -4.31 -14.34 17.15
CA SER A 463 -2.94 -14.57 17.62
C SER A 463 -2.93 -15.31 18.96
N ARG A 464 -3.73 -14.86 19.94
CA ARG A 464 -3.90 -15.50 21.27
C ARG A 464 -4.30 -16.97 21.15
N LEU A 465 -5.30 -17.27 20.31
CA LEU A 465 -5.76 -18.63 20.10
C LEU A 465 -4.68 -19.55 19.52
N LEU A 466 -3.88 -19.04 18.57
CA LEU A 466 -2.78 -19.78 17.96
C LEU A 466 -1.67 -20.03 18.99
N PHE A 467 -1.24 -19.02 19.75
CA PHE A 467 -0.20 -19.18 20.77
C PHE A 467 -0.64 -20.14 21.89
N ALA A 468 -1.93 -20.09 22.31
CA ALA A 468 -2.47 -21.02 23.28
C ALA A 468 -2.41 -22.47 22.77
N ARG A 469 -2.78 -22.72 21.52
CA ARG A 469 -2.68 -24.05 20.89
C ARG A 469 -1.24 -24.56 20.77
N LEU A 470 -0.30 -23.66 20.54
CA LEU A 470 1.13 -23.97 20.44
C LEU A 470 1.81 -24.15 21.79
N GLY A 471 1.14 -23.84 22.90
CA GLY A 471 1.76 -23.80 24.22
C GLY A 471 2.84 -22.70 24.35
N ASN A 472 2.82 -21.69 23.46
CA ASN A 472 3.76 -20.58 23.52
C ASN A 472 3.29 -19.52 24.50
N LEU A 473 3.72 -19.65 25.74
CA LEU A 473 3.29 -18.79 26.84
C LEU A 473 3.72 -17.33 26.64
N HIS A 474 4.90 -17.09 26.06
CA HIS A 474 5.41 -15.74 25.80
C HIS A 474 4.53 -15.01 24.76
N GLY A 475 4.24 -15.65 23.64
CA GLY A 475 3.36 -15.07 22.60
C GLY A 475 1.94 -14.86 23.11
N LEU A 476 1.45 -15.80 23.93
CA LEU A 476 0.14 -15.71 24.59
C LEU A 476 0.05 -14.47 25.48
N ALA A 477 1.05 -14.24 26.33
CA ALA A 477 1.11 -13.08 27.21
C ALA A 477 1.12 -11.75 26.41
N ALA A 478 1.91 -11.69 25.35
CA ALA A 478 1.97 -10.52 24.48
C ALA A 478 0.64 -10.24 23.75
N ALA A 479 -0.05 -11.28 23.27
CA ALA A 479 -1.35 -11.13 22.63
C ALA A 479 -2.45 -10.71 23.62
N LEU A 480 -2.43 -11.24 24.85
CA LEU A 480 -3.30 -10.81 25.95
C LEU A 480 -3.06 -9.35 26.33
N ALA A 481 -1.81 -8.92 26.41
CA ALA A 481 -1.45 -7.53 26.68
C ALA A 481 -2.00 -6.58 25.58
N GLY A 482 -1.93 -6.99 24.31
CA GLY A 482 -2.54 -6.26 23.20
C GLY A 482 -4.08 -6.18 23.31
N LEU A 483 -4.74 -7.29 23.61
CA LEU A 483 -6.19 -7.33 23.85
C LEU A 483 -6.60 -6.45 25.03
N GLY A 484 -5.87 -6.52 26.14
CA GLY A 484 -6.11 -5.63 27.28
C GLY A 484 -6.04 -4.16 26.90
N THR A 485 -5.12 -3.78 25.97
CA THR A 485 -5.05 -2.41 25.47
C THR A 485 -6.29 -2.06 24.63
N VAL A 486 -6.75 -2.95 23.76
CA VAL A 486 -7.98 -2.74 22.95
C VAL A 486 -9.19 -2.54 23.87
N HIS A 487 -9.40 -3.43 24.86
CA HIS A 487 -10.50 -3.33 25.82
C HIS A 487 -10.43 -2.03 26.64
N ARG A 488 -9.23 -1.68 27.13
CA ARG A 488 -9.04 -0.43 27.90
C ARG A 488 -9.41 0.83 27.11
N VAL A 489 -9.05 0.90 25.83
CA VAL A 489 -9.37 2.06 24.98
C VAL A 489 -10.86 2.13 24.64
N ARG A 490 -11.57 0.98 24.71
CA ARG A 490 -13.03 0.91 24.56
C ARG A 490 -13.79 1.09 25.85
N ASP A 491 -13.09 1.45 26.95
CA ASP A 491 -13.64 1.55 28.30
C ASP A 491 -14.26 0.22 28.84
N GLU A 492 -13.87 -0.92 28.27
CA GLU A 492 -14.21 -2.27 28.70
C GLU A 492 -13.21 -2.71 29.79
N PHE A 493 -13.31 -2.06 30.96
CA PHE A 493 -12.26 -2.13 31.99
C PHE A 493 -12.16 -3.49 32.69
N ASP A 494 -13.23 -4.27 32.75
CA ASP A 494 -13.23 -5.60 33.38
C ASP A 494 -12.47 -6.59 32.49
N GLU A 495 -12.78 -6.61 31.21
CA GLU A 495 -12.09 -7.42 30.22
C GLU A 495 -10.61 -7.03 30.07
N ALA A 496 -10.33 -5.72 30.16
CA ALA A 496 -8.95 -5.22 30.13
C ALA A 496 -8.15 -5.71 31.32
N TYR A 497 -8.75 -5.66 32.53
CA TYR A 497 -8.12 -6.13 33.77
C TYR A 497 -7.81 -7.63 33.69
N ASP A 498 -8.79 -8.44 33.30
CA ASP A 498 -8.64 -9.89 33.15
C ASP A 498 -7.55 -10.26 32.16
N CYS A 499 -7.46 -9.56 31.03
CA CYS A 499 -6.42 -9.78 30.02
C CYS A 499 -5.02 -9.46 30.58
N TYR A 500 -4.86 -8.33 31.27
CA TYR A 500 -3.57 -7.93 31.83
C TYR A 500 -3.16 -8.80 33.02
N GLU A 501 -4.10 -9.29 33.85
CA GLU A 501 -3.81 -10.21 34.95
C GLU A 501 -3.29 -11.55 34.40
N GLN A 502 -3.95 -12.11 33.38
CA GLN A 502 -3.48 -13.31 32.70
C GLN A 502 -2.10 -13.10 32.05
N ALA A 503 -1.87 -11.94 31.42
CA ALA A 503 -0.57 -11.60 30.85
C ALA A 503 0.52 -11.50 31.94
N LEU A 504 0.22 -10.87 33.07
CA LEU A 504 1.11 -10.77 34.22
C LEU A 504 1.51 -12.16 34.75
N ALA A 505 0.51 -13.04 34.97
CA ALA A 505 0.76 -14.40 35.43
C ALA A 505 1.70 -15.15 34.50
N ALA A 506 1.47 -15.05 33.17
CA ALA A 506 2.33 -15.68 32.17
C ALA A 506 3.75 -15.09 32.15
N TYR A 507 3.90 -13.76 32.23
CA TYR A 507 5.22 -13.14 32.30
C TYR A 507 5.97 -13.50 33.57
N THR A 508 5.26 -13.65 34.71
CA THR A 508 5.87 -14.10 35.99
C THR A 508 6.35 -15.55 35.89
N GLU A 509 5.56 -16.45 35.30
CA GLU A 509 5.97 -17.84 35.06
C GLU A 509 7.23 -17.93 34.17
N LEU A 510 7.34 -17.04 33.19
CA LEU A 510 8.50 -16.95 32.29
C LEU A 510 9.69 -16.19 32.90
N ALA A 511 9.58 -15.62 34.09
CA ALA A 511 10.54 -14.66 34.67
C ALA A 511 10.88 -13.50 33.70
N HIS A 512 9.90 -13.09 32.86
CA HIS A 512 10.07 -12.04 31.86
C HIS A 512 9.84 -10.66 32.48
N ARG A 513 10.85 -10.12 33.16
CA ARG A 513 10.76 -8.92 34.01
C ARG A 513 10.24 -7.68 33.27
N HIS A 514 10.62 -7.44 32.00
CA HIS A 514 10.08 -6.32 31.21
C HIS A 514 8.55 -6.46 31.00
N GLY A 515 8.07 -7.68 30.73
CA GLY A 515 6.62 -7.96 30.58
C GLY A 515 5.87 -7.79 31.88
N GLU A 516 6.43 -8.22 33.02
CA GLU A 516 5.86 -8.02 34.34
C GLU A 516 5.69 -6.53 34.65
N ALA A 517 6.74 -5.72 34.46
CA ALA A 517 6.69 -4.27 34.68
C ALA A 517 5.63 -3.59 33.79
N TYR A 518 5.52 -4.04 32.52
CA TYR A 518 4.46 -3.56 31.60
C TYR A 518 3.07 -3.91 32.10
N ALA A 519 2.81 -5.18 32.42
CA ALA A 519 1.50 -5.65 32.83
C ALA A 519 1.05 -5.00 34.15
N GLN A 520 1.96 -4.82 35.11
CA GLN A 520 1.71 -4.07 36.33
C GLN A 520 1.31 -2.61 36.02
N GLY A 521 2.04 -1.92 35.15
CA GLY A 521 1.67 -0.58 34.73
C GLY A 521 0.31 -0.50 34.04
N ALA A 522 -0.02 -1.48 33.22
CA ALA A 522 -1.30 -1.57 32.51
C ALA A 522 -2.48 -1.82 33.47
N LEU A 523 -2.32 -2.72 34.42
CA LEU A 523 -3.30 -2.95 35.51
C LEU A 523 -3.53 -1.68 36.34
N GLY A 524 -2.44 -0.97 36.68
CA GLY A 524 -2.53 0.31 37.38
C GLY A 524 -3.32 1.35 36.59
N MET A 525 -3.17 1.41 35.25
CA MET A 525 -3.96 2.32 34.41
C MET A 525 -5.45 1.97 34.39
N VAL A 526 -5.80 0.69 34.37
CA VAL A 526 -7.20 0.23 34.45
C VAL A 526 -7.79 0.61 35.81
N CYS A 527 -7.10 0.33 36.91
CA CYS A 527 -7.53 0.72 38.26
C CYS A 527 -7.69 2.24 38.39
N LEU A 528 -6.78 3.01 37.83
CA LEU A 528 -6.85 4.48 37.80
C LEU A 528 -8.10 4.97 37.05
N ALA A 529 -8.44 4.35 35.91
CA ALA A 529 -9.65 4.65 35.13
C ALA A 529 -10.93 4.32 35.92
N ARG A 530 -10.95 3.22 36.64
CA ARG A 530 -12.07 2.84 37.55
C ARG A 530 -12.16 3.70 38.80
N GLY A 531 -11.17 4.54 39.09
CA GLY A 531 -11.11 5.32 40.32
C GLY A 531 -10.60 4.56 41.54
N GLU A 532 -10.09 3.35 41.37
CA GLU A 532 -9.52 2.48 42.40
C GLU A 532 -8.10 2.91 42.78
N LEU A 533 -7.95 4.12 43.33
CA LEU A 533 -6.66 4.82 43.48
C LEU A 533 -5.64 4.03 44.33
N ALA A 534 -6.07 3.27 45.33
CA ALA A 534 -5.17 2.47 46.17
C ALA A 534 -4.58 1.29 45.37
N MET A 535 -5.41 0.61 44.56
CA MET A 535 -4.99 -0.49 43.70
C MET A 535 -4.07 0.03 42.55
N ALA A 536 -4.43 1.17 41.96
CA ALA A 536 -3.58 1.82 40.94
C ALA A 536 -2.18 2.12 41.49
N GLN A 537 -2.10 2.70 42.70
CA GLN A 537 -0.81 2.97 43.36
C GLN A 537 -0.03 1.69 43.63
N HIS A 538 -0.70 0.61 44.09
CA HIS A 538 -0.06 -0.68 44.32
C HIS A 538 0.59 -1.22 43.05
N HIS A 539 -0.17 -1.31 41.97
CA HIS A 539 0.33 -1.83 40.71
C HIS A 539 1.45 -0.96 40.11
N PHE A 540 1.31 0.38 40.10
CA PHE A 540 2.36 1.26 39.61
C PHE A 540 3.65 1.15 40.43
N THR A 541 3.55 1.00 41.77
CA THR A 541 4.71 0.82 42.62
C THR A 541 5.39 -0.52 42.35
N ALA A 542 4.63 -1.60 42.22
CA ALA A 542 5.17 -2.92 41.88
C ALA A 542 5.89 -2.91 40.53
N GLY A 543 5.25 -2.31 39.52
CA GLY A 543 5.87 -2.16 38.19
C GLY A 543 7.13 -1.28 38.22
N LEU A 544 7.12 -0.18 38.99
CA LEU A 544 8.27 0.71 39.15
C LEU A 544 9.47 0.00 39.77
N THR A 545 9.25 -0.76 40.87
CA THR A 545 10.31 -1.56 41.50
C THR A 545 10.97 -2.50 40.48
N ILE A 546 10.15 -3.20 39.69
CA ILE A 546 10.67 -4.11 38.66
C ILE A 546 11.46 -3.34 37.59
N ALA A 547 10.94 -2.20 37.11
CA ALA A 547 11.59 -1.39 36.08
C ALA A 547 12.96 -0.86 36.56
N GLU A 548 13.05 -0.43 37.82
CA GLU A 548 14.31 0.01 38.44
C GLU A 548 15.30 -1.16 38.60
N GLU A 549 14.86 -2.34 39.00
CA GLU A 549 15.71 -3.53 39.12
C GLU A 549 16.37 -3.95 37.80
N ILE A 550 15.65 -3.80 36.69
CA ILE A 550 16.15 -4.18 35.35
C ILE A 550 16.82 -3.02 34.59
N GLY A 551 16.84 -1.81 35.19
CA GLY A 551 17.44 -0.63 34.57
C GLY A 551 16.66 -0.08 33.38
N ASP A 552 15.33 -0.34 33.29
CA ASP A 552 14.46 0.22 32.24
C ASP A 552 14.08 1.65 32.60
N GLU A 553 14.97 2.59 32.27
CA GLU A 553 14.81 4.01 32.59
C GLU A 553 13.55 4.63 31.96
N HIS A 554 13.19 4.20 30.75
CA HIS A 554 11.97 4.70 30.11
C HIS A 554 10.71 4.25 30.83
N ARG A 555 10.61 2.96 31.19
CA ARG A 555 9.51 2.40 31.97
C ARG A 555 9.45 3.01 33.36
N THR A 556 10.59 3.22 34.01
CA THR A 556 10.71 3.91 35.27
C THR A 556 10.10 5.32 35.20
N ALA A 557 10.41 6.10 34.17
CA ALA A 557 9.86 7.44 33.98
C ALA A 557 8.34 7.40 33.74
N LEU A 558 7.84 6.48 32.91
CA LEU A 558 6.41 6.28 32.67
C LEU A 558 5.64 5.97 33.95
N LEU A 559 6.11 5.01 34.73
CA LEU A 559 5.44 4.58 35.97
C LEU A 559 5.52 5.66 37.06
N THR A 560 6.62 6.40 37.12
CA THR A 560 6.78 7.54 38.02
C THR A 560 5.74 8.63 37.69
N ARG A 561 5.51 8.93 36.39
CA ARG A 561 4.46 9.85 35.96
C ARG A 561 3.07 9.36 36.36
N GLN A 562 2.76 8.06 36.16
CA GLN A 562 1.46 7.47 36.51
C GLN A 562 1.21 7.52 38.04
N LEU A 563 2.24 7.28 38.85
CA LEU A 563 2.17 7.47 40.30
C LEU A 563 1.90 8.94 40.65
N GLY A 564 2.53 9.88 39.96
CA GLY A 564 2.26 11.31 40.12
C GLY A 564 0.79 11.67 39.84
N LEU A 565 0.22 11.15 38.75
CA LEU A 565 -1.20 11.34 38.41
C LEU A 565 -2.14 10.68 39.44
N THR A 566 -1.78 9.51 39.94
CA THR A 566 -2.56 8.84 41.00
C THR A 566 -2.56 9.65 42.28
N ARG A 567 -1.40 10.17 42.72
CA ARG A 567 -1.24 11.05 43.88
C ARG A 567 -2.04 12.35 43.72
N LEU A 568 -2.02 12.93 42.51
CA LEU A 568 -2.82 14.11 42.20
C LEU A 568 -4.31 13.85 42.41
N ARG A 569 -4.84 12.71 41.92
CA ARG A 569 -6.25 12.31 42.17
C ARG A 569 -6.57 12.04 43.63
N ARG A 570 -5.58 11.68 44.43
CA ARG A 570 -5.72 11.51 45.91
C ARG A 570 -5.63 12.82 46.69
N GLY A 571 -5.29 13.94 46.01
CA GLY A 571 -5.09 15.22 46.67
C GLY A 571 -3.70 15.40 47.31
N GLU A 572 -2.77 14.49 47.07
CA GLU A 572 -1.39 14.50 47.59
C GLU A 572 -0.51 15.40 46.71
N LEU A 573 -0.80 16.71 46.70
CA LEU A 573 -0.27 17.67 45.70
C LEU A 573 1.26 17.80 45.72
N SER A 574 1.88 17.75 46.92
CA SER A 574 3.34 17.82 47.09
C SER A 574 4.03 16.62 46.42
N ASP A 575 3.55 15.40 46.73
CA ASP A 575 4.13 14.17 46.25
C ASP A 575 3.85 13.94 44.75
N ALA A 576 2.68 14.41 44.29
CA ALA A 576 2.33 14.45 42.87
C ALA A 576 3.33 15.31 42.08
N ARG A 577 3.59 16.53 42.56
CA ARG A 577 4.56 17.45 41.94
C ARG A 577 5.95 16.82 41.91
N ALA A 578 6.43 16.26 43.02
CA ALA A 578 7.75 15.62 43.08
C ALA A 578 7.86 14.49 42.05
N SER A 579 6.85 13.62 41.95
CA SER A 579 6.84 12.51 41.00
C SER A 579 6.82 12.98 39.54
N LEU A 580 5.97 13.95 39.22
CA LEU A 580 5.85 14.47 37.84
C LEU A 580 7.12 15.22 37.42
N THR A 581 7.79 15.94 38.35
CA THR A 581 9.08 16.58 38.07
C THR A 581 10.16 15.52 37.84
N SER A 582 10.26 14.48 38.68
CA SER A 582 11.21 13.39 38.50
C SER A 582 11.00 12.66 37.16
N ALA A 583 9.74 12.45 36.74
CA ALA A 583 9.44 11.85 35.45
C ALA A 583 9.87 12.76 34.28
N LEU A 584 9.62 14.06 34.39
CA LEU A 584 10.05 15.05 33.41
C LEU A 584 11.56 15.05 33.22
N ASP A 585 12.32 15.08 34.32
CA ASP A 585 13.79 15.08 34.30
C ASP A 585 14.35 13.80 33.64
N ARG A 586 13.75 12.63 33.94
CA ARG A 586 14.13 11.35 33.34
C ARG A 586 13.85 11.33 31.83
N PHE A 587 12.66 11.77 31.38
CA PHE A 587 12.34 11.84 29.95
C PHE A 587 13.25 12.82 29.21
N ALA A 588 13.55 13.97 29.83
CA ALA A 588 14.50 14.93 29.28
C ALA A 588 15.91 14.31 29.13
N GLY A 589 16.36 13.55 30.13
CA GLY A 589 17.64 12.83 30.09
C GLY A 589 17.69 11.75 29.00
N LEU A 590 16.55 11.13 28.68
CA LEU A 590 16.39 10.14 27.61
C LEU A 590 16.23 10.77 26.22
N GLY A 591 16.04 12.08 26.12
CA GLY A 591 15.71 12.77 24.88
C GLY A 591 14.28 12.52 24.39
N ASP A 592 13.41 11.93 25.21
CA ASP A 592 12.00 11.70 24.89
C ASP A 592 11.18 12.98 25.13
N SER A 593 11.22 13.86 24.16
CA SER A 593 10.49 15.13 24.20
C SER A 593 8.96 14.94 24.20
N HIS A 594 8.45 13.84 23.62
CA HIS A 594 7.02 13.55 23.58
C HIS A 594 6.46 13.25 24.98
N CYS A 595 7.06 12.29 25.68
CA CYS A 595 6.66 11.97 27.05
C CYS A 595 6.95 13.13 28.04
N ALA A 596 8.02 13.88 27.81
CA ALA A 596 8.31 15.10 28.57
C ALA A 596 7.20 16.16 28.43
N ALA A 597 6.65 16.35 27.23
CA ALA A 597 5.55 17.30 27.00
C ALA A 597 4.27 16.90 27.75
N TYR A 598 3.96 15.61 27.86
CA TYR A 598 2.86 15.15 28.73
C TYR A 598 3.13 15.45 30.20
N CYS A 599 4.37 15.31 30.71
CA CYS A 599 4.70 15.72 32.08
C CYS A 599 4.55 17.23 32.29
N LEU A 600 4.90 18.05 31.32
CA LEU A 600 4.69 19.51 31.37
C LEU A 600 3.20 19.85 31.49
N THR A 601 2.35 19.19 30.68
CA THR A 601 0.90 19.38 30.77
C THR A 601 0.31 18.94 32.11
N ASP A 602 0.82 17.86 32.70
CA ASP A 602 0.37 17.39 34.02
C ASP A 602 0.79 18.34 35.14
N LEU A 603 2.04 18.80 35.11
CA LEU A 603 2.57 19.78 36.09
C LEU A 603 1.88 21.14 36.03
N ALA A 604 1.48 21.58 34.83
CA ALA A 604 0.73 22.82 34.66
C ALA A 604 -0.58 22.84 35.48
N GLY A 605 -1.18 21.68 35.73
CA GLY A 605 -2.36 21.56 36.61
C GLY A 605 -2.10 21.79 38.09
N LEU A 606 -0.83 21.85 38.51
CA LEU A 606 -0.38 22.04 39.90
C LEU A 606 0.23 23.41 40.15
N GLU A 607 0.23 24.31 39.19
CA GLU A 607 0.94 25.57 39.22
C GLU A 607 0.00 26.80 39.14
N ALA A 608 0.54 27.96 39.49
CA ALA A 608 -0.14 29.21 39.27
C ALA A 608 -0.38 29.50 37.78
N PRO A 609 -1.44 30.21 37.41
CA PRO A 609 -1.82 30.42 36.00
C PRO A 609 -0.68 30.86 35.07
N GLU A 610 0.19 31.78 35.54
CA GLU A 610 1.30 32.28 34.74
C GLU A 610 2.30 31.15 34.38
N SER A 611 2.77 30.38 35.39
CA SER A 611 3.71 29.26 35.18
C SER A 611 3.04 28.12 34.38
N ALA A 612 1.74 27.90 34.58
CA ALA A 612 0.97 26.91 33.82
C ALA A 612 0.92 27.26 32.32
N VAL A 613 0.73 28.55 31.97
CA VAL A 613 0.74 29.02 30.58
C VAL A 613 2.07 28.74 29.91
N ASP A 614 3.20 29.06 30.57
CA ASP A 614 4.53 28.80 30.01
C ASP A 614 4.77 27.32 29.72
N ARG A 615 4.43 26.45 30.67
CA ARG A 615 4.59 24.99 30.48
C ARG A 615 3.71 24.43 29.37
N LEU A 616 2.44 24.87 29.32
CA LEU A 616 1.52 24.42 28.28
C LEU A 616 1.92 24.93 26.90
N THR A 617 2.47 26.15 26.82
CA THR A 617 3.00 26.69 25.55
C THR A 617 4.18 25.85 25.07
N THR A 618 5.13 25.53 25.95
CA THR A 618 6.27 24.65 25.63
C THR A 618 5.80 23.26 25.20
N ALA A 619 4.81 22.69 25.90
CA ALA A 619 4.26 21.39 25.55
C ALA A 619 3.56 21.41 24.17
N LEU A 620 2.81 22.49 23.88
CA LEU A 620 2.11 22.65 22.60
C LEU A 620 3.10 22.71 21.43
N GLU A 621 4.18 23.49 21.53
CA GLU A 621 5.24 23.55 20.53
C GLU A 621 5.88 22.18 20.26
N ILE A 622 6.06 21.37 21.30
CA ILE A 622 6.58 20.00 21.17
C ILE A 622 5.57 19.12 20.43
N PHE A 623 4.31 19.14 20.84
CA PHE A 623 3.25 18.35 20.19
C PHE A 623 3.01 18.76 18.72
N GLU A 624 3.14 20.04 18.39
CA GLU A 624 3.08 20.54 17.01
C GLU A 624 4.21 19.98 16.16
N ARG A 625 5.44 20.02 16.67
CA ARG A 625 6.61 19.50 15.97
C ARG A 625 6.53 17.98 15.74
N ILE A 626 5.95 17.23 16.68
CA ILE A 626 5.81 15.78 16.61
C ILE A 626 4.57 15.38 15.79
N GLY A 627 3.57 16.25 15.68
CA GLY A 627 2.33 15.99 14.97
C GLY A 627 1.26 15.28 15.81
N ASP A 628 1.35 15.30 17.16
CA ASP A 628 0.33 14.73 18.06
C ASP A 628 -0.88 15.66 18.13
N ARG A 629 -1.80 15.53 17.18
CA ARG A 629 -2.99 16.39 17.04
C ARG A 629 -3.93 16.32 18.24
N ARG A 630 -4.03 15.14 18.87
CA ARG A 630 -4.89 14.95 20.05
C ARG A 630 -4.36 15.69 21.25
N ALA A 631 -3.07 15.56 21.53
CA ALA A 631 -2.42 16.31 22.61
C ALA A 631 -2.40 17.82 22.33
N GLN A 632 -2.18 18.26 21.08
CA GLN A 632 -2.32 19.66 20.66
C GLN A 632 -3.70 20.21 21.00
N ALA A 633 -4.77 19.49 20.61
CA ALA A 633 -6.13 19.93 20.85
C ALA A 633 -6.45 20.06 22.35
N GLN A 634 -5.99 19.12 23.17
CA GLN A 634 -6.18 19.15 24.62
C GLN A 634 -5.40 20.31 25.27
N THR A 635 -4.15 20.50 24.87
CA THR A 635 -3.26 21.55 25.40
C THR A 635 -3.74 22.94 25.01
N ALA A 636 -4.12 23.13 23.75
CA ALA A 636 -4.71 24.39 23.28
C ALA A 636 -6.03 24.71 24.01
N HIS A 637 -6.87 23.71 24.27
CA HIS A 637 -8.09 23.92 25.04
C HIS A 637 -7.78 24.43 26.46
N ARG A 638 -6.83 23.82 27.17
CA ARG A 638 -6.41 24.24 28.51
C ARG A 638 -5.82 25.65 28.53
N LEU A 639 -4.99 26.02 27.54
CA LEU A 639 -4.47 27.38 27.35
C LEU A 639 -5.62 28.37 27.17
N GLY A 640 -6.62 28.03 26.36
CA GLY A 640 -7.79 28.86 26.15
C GLY A 640 -8.59 29.09 27.42
N GLU A 641 -8.75 28.08 28.28
CA GLU A 641 -9.43 28.21 29.59
C GLU A 641 -8.64 29.11 30.57
N LEU A 642 -7.31 28.91 30.65
CA LEU A 642 -6.45 29.76 31.48
C LEU A 642 -6.49 31.23 31.07
N HIS A 643 -6.37 31.51 29.77
CA HIS A 643 -6.47 32.89 29.26
C HIS A 643 -7.86 33.51 29.48
N ARG A 644 -8.92 32.70 29.47
CA ARG A 644 -10.28 33.14 29.81
C ARG A 644 -10.37 33.57 31.28
N GLY A 645 -9.80 32.76 32.18
CA GLY A 645 -9.75 33.08 33.61
C GLY A 645 -8.97 34.34 33.92
N ASP A 646 -7.94 34.66 33.09
CA ASP A 646 -7.08 35.84 33.21
C ASP A 646 -7.63 37.05 32.44
N GLY A 647 -8.85 36.98 31.89
CA GLY A 647 -9.48 38.10 31.16
C GLY A 647 -8.92 38.37 29.76
N ARG A 648 -8.03 37.51 29.22
CA ARG A 648 -7.40 37.65 27.91
C ARG A 648 -8.27 37.01 26.82
N HIS A 649 -9.49 37.51 26.61
CA HIS A 649 -10.52 36.88 25.77
C HIS A 649 -10.08 36.64 24.33
N GLY A 650 -9.30 37.52 23.70
CA GLY A 650 -8.80 37.36 22.34
C GLY A 650 -7.89 36.12 22.18
N LEU A 651 -6.96 35.87 23.12
CA LEU A 651 -6.12 34.71 23.16
C LEU A 651 -6.93 33.42 23.47
N SER A 652 -7.86 33.52 24.42
CA SER A 652 -8.77 32.44 24.75
C SER A 652 -9.53 31.94 23.51
N ASP A 653 -10.15 32.85 22.77
CA ASP A 653 -10.94 32.51 21.58
C ASP A 653 -10.08 31.90 20.49
N ALA A 654 -8.85 32.36 20.29
CA ALA A 654 -7.91 31.80 19.33
C ALA A 654 -7.53 30.35 19.69
N TYR A 655 -7.12 30.07 20.93
CA TYR A 655 -6.76 28.74 21.36
C TYR A 655 -7.96 27.76 21.36
N LEU A 656 -9.14 28.21 21.76
CA LEU A 656 -10.36 27.38 21.73
C LEU A 656 -10.83 27.09 20.30
N ALA A 657 -10.64 28.04 19.37
CA ALA A 657 -10.92 27.80 17.96
C ALA A 657 -9.96 26.75 17.36
N GLU A 658 -8.68 26.86 17.68
CA GLU A 658 -7.65 25.91 17.25
C GLU A 658 -7.92 24.50 17.83
N ALA A 659 -8.24 24.41 19.12
CA ALA A 659 -8.61 23.15 19.75
C ALA A 659 -9.81 22.47 19.06
N ARG A 660 -10.83 23.26 18.66
CA ARG A 660 -12.00 22.74 17.92
C ARG A 660 -11.60 22.28 16.52
N ARG A 661 -10.75 23.03 15.82
CA ARG A 661 -10.26 22.67 14.49
C ARG A 661 -9.51 21.35 14.51
N LEU A 662 -8.60 21.16 15.47
CA LEU A 662 -7.81 19.95 15.64
C LEU A 662 -8.68 18.74 15.99
N ARG A 663 -9.67 18.88 16.88
CA ARG A 663 -10.62 17.80 17.21
C ARG A 663 -11.41 17.35 15.98
N ALA A 664 -11.91 18.27 15.17
CA ALA A 664 -12.64 17.94 13.95
C ALA A 664 -11.79 17.15 12.94
N THR A 665 -10.46 17.30 12.96
CA THR A 665 -9.56 16.51 12.10
C THR A 665 -9.23 15.14 12.68
N VAL A 666 -9.30 14.96 14.01
CA VAL A 666 -9.08 13.67 14.69
C VAL A 666 -10.33 12.79 14.60
N ASP A 667 -11.54 13.38 14.68
CA ASP A 667 -12.81 12.64 14.60
C ASP A 667 -13.13 12.18 13.15
N LEU A 668 -12.40 12.66 12.13
CA LEU A 668 -12.56 12.30 10.72
C LEU A 668 -11.48 11.31 10.21
N SER A 669 -10.48 10.99 11.03
CA SER A 669 -9.41 10.04 10.72
C SER A 669 -9.63 8.72 11.46
#